data_787924412bb391b4a91d4a9883e8af7b
#
_entry.id   787924412bb391b4a91d4a9883e8af7b
#
_cell.length_a   1.000
_cell.length_b   1.000
_cell.length_c   1.000
_cell.angle_alpha   90.00
_cell.angle_beta   90.00
_cell.angle_gamma   90.00
#
_symmetry.space_group_name_H-M   'P 1'
#
loop_
_entity.id
_entity.type
_entity.pdbx_description
1 polymer ?
#
loop_
_entity_poly.entity_id
_entity_poly.type
_entity_poly.pdbx_seq_one_letter_code
_entity_poly.pdbx_strand_id
1 'polypeptide(L)'
;MMGPPPGMFPGDKNKNAIPKPKSVKEIPSYLKTLLSGFFGRLFYIFGIVWNTAPWIMIAMSAIALVQGLLPIVSLHVSSAVLNALQSAYSMAQQGAPIEGFLKILPWKAIVAIVEGNTDAVLLASLVLSFVLLTFVIRVISNVVNLLQNAVTRIGGELVVRQVKVMIMEKAKVLDLASFDLPEFYEKLENANREAGHRPIQILSSTFSVITTVIQLIAYVVTLVTIPKMWAAALVIMVLAIPTAIVNFYYRRKNFEYIRRRSKDRRQMNYYSDLMVNKDLVKEVRMFHLSDTFIDRYQSTFDKYFAGLRKLIWRENIGYLIINVITNCAYLFFFAIIAYNVFAGQMMIGDYSLYTNSLMSVSSCIAALISISASIYEGTLFIDNLIAFINEKQTVVPVLPEPSEQCPAPAPAKVNHGTAHTIVFEHVSFCYPGSTRRVLDDISVTIRPGETLVLVGLNGAGKTTLIKLLTRLYDPTEGRILLDGRDLREYDVEDLYKMFGIIFQDFGKYAVSVSENIAFGDIYLDADPEKIREAATQSNADDFINKLPNGYDTALMRYFEQDGIELSIGQWQKLAIARAFYSESDVLILDEPTASLDPIAEQEIFNQFDRLRADKTTIFVSHRLSSATVATKILVMEYGRVIEEGDHRTLMNKKGRYHELFTTQAKRYLAEHEGENAPEFPPHPQHPPRFTTKNPE
;
A
#
# COMPACT_ATOMS: atom_id res chain seq x y z
N MET A 1 -6.58 -22.19 9.04
CA MET A 1 -5.54 -21.25 9.57
C MET A 1 -5.91 -20.89 11.00
N MET A 2 -5.19 -21.40 11.99
CA MET A 2 -5.37 -21.01 13.38
C MET A 2 -4.70 -19.65 13.58
N GLY A 3 -5.48 -18.63 13.99
CA GLY A 3 -4.96 -17.32 14.36
C GLY A 3 -3.98 -17.44 15.56
N PRO A 4 -3.08 -16.46 15.71
CA PRO A 4 -2.09 -16.48 16.78
C PRO A 4 -2.77 -16.47 18.16
N PRO A 5 -2.17 -17.12 19.17
CA PRO A 5 -2.75 -17.22 20.50
C PRO A 5 -2.90 -15.83 21.16
N PRO A 6 -3.96 -15.60 21.96
CA PRO A 6 -4.17 -14.32 22.61
C PRO A 6 -3.17 -14.16 23.75
N GLY A 7 -2.24 -13.20 23.64
CA GLY A 7 -1.42 -12.82 24.77
C GLY A 7 -0.01 -12.27 24.52
N MET A 8 0.45 -12.12 23.28
CA MET A 8 1.82 -11.68 23.01
C MET A 8 1.89 -10.45 22.12
N PHE A 9 1.52 -9.30 22.64
CA PHE A 9 1.97 -8.02 22.10
C PHE A 9 2.55 -7.20 23.25
N PRO A 10 3.88 -7.03 23.30
CA PRO A 10 4.48 -6.00 24.14
C PRO A 10 3.97 -4.67 23.64
N GLY A 11 3.37 -3.88 24.52
CA GLY A 11 2.89 -2.56 24.19
C GLY A 11 3.97 -1.75 23.50
N ASP A 12 3.71 -1.37 22.26
CA ASP A 12 4.55 -0.57 21.39
C ASP A 12 4.96 0.73 22.12
N LYS A 13 6.10 0.69 22.77
CA LYS A 13 6.82 1.89 23.19
C LYS A 13 7.44 2.43 21.93
N ASN A 14 6.78 3.39 21.33
CA ASN A 14 7.21 4.15 20.17
C ASN A 14 8.71 4.48 20.26
N LYS A 15 9.58 3.62 19.69
CA LYS A 15 11.03 3.79 19.68
C LYS A 15 11.47 5.09 19.00
N ASN A 16 10.58 5.71 18.21
CA ASN A 16 10.81 6.95 17.47
C ASN A 16 10.07 8.17 18.07
N ALA A 17 9.42 8.05 19.22
CA ALA A 17 8.81 9.22 19.85
C ALA A 17 9.92 10.12 20.41
N ILE A 18 10.05 11.31 19.85
CA ILE A 18 10.93 12.35 20.38
C ILE A 18 10.57 12.55 21.87
N PRO A 19 11.50 12.32 22.82
CA PRO A 19 11.19 12.42 24.23
C PRO A 19 10.69 13.84 24.57
N LYS A 20 9.60 13.92 25.36
CA LYS A 20 9.04 15.21 25.76
C LYS A 20 10.06 16.00 26.56
N PRO A 21 10.16 17.33 26.36
CA PRO A 21 11.08 18.17 27.14
C PRO A 21 10.69 18.10 28.61
N LYS A 22 11.62 17.78 29.45
CA LYS A 22 11.46 17.75 30.92
C LYS A 22 11.68 19.12 31.53
N SER A 23 12.29 20.07 30.81
CA SER A 23 12.62 21.41 31.25
C SER A 23 12.32 22.43 30.14
N VAL A 24 12.01 23.68 30.55
CA VAL A 24 11.79 24.81 29.63
C VAL A 24 13.02 25.07 28.74
N LYS A 25 14.22 24.78 29.21
CA LYS A 25 15.47 24.90 28.44
C LYS A 25 15.61 23.91 27.30
N GLU A 26 14.87 22.78 27.33
CA GLU A 26 14.90 21.74 26.29
C GLU A 26 13.87 22.01 25.20
N ILE A 27 12.92 22.94 25.39
CA ILE A 27 11.87 23.27 24.42
C ILE A 27 12.43 23.70 23.06
N PRO A 28 13.46 24.58 22.97
CA PRO A 28 14.01 25.00 21.68
C PRO A 28 14.64 23.84 20.90
N SER A 29 15.37 22.95 21.56
CA SER A 29 15.99 21.77 20.93
C SER A 29 14.93 20.75 20.50
N TYR A 30 13.90 20.54 21.32
CA TYR A 30 12.76 19.71 21.01
C TYR A 30 11.98 20.23 19.79
N LEU A 31 11.68 21.52 19.75
CA LEU A 31 11.04 22.19 18.61
C LEU A 31 11.90 22.09 17.34
N LYS A 32 13.22 22.31 17.46
CA LYS A 32 14.14 22.18 16.32
C LYS A 32 14.12 20.76 15.74
N THR A 33 14.17 19.73 16.58
CA THR A 33 14.12 18.33 16.14
C THR A 33 12.78 17.99 15.52
N LEU A 34 11.68 18.47 16.10
CA LEU A 34 10.33 18.27 15.58
C LEU A 34 10.13 18.97 14.23
N LEU A 35 10.59 20.20 14.10
CA LEU A 35 10.51 20.96 12.85
C LEU A 35 11.43 20.39 11.78
N SER A 36 12.65 19.97 12.10
CA SER A 36 13.57 19.39 11.11
C SER A 36 13.03 18.08 10.56
N GLY A 37 12.46 17.22 11.40
CA GLY A 37 11.78 16.00 10.96
C GLY A 37 10.54 16.28 10.09
N PHE A 38 9.75 17.29 10.43
CA PHE A 38 8.61 17.71 9.67
C PHE A 38 9.00 18.22 8.27
N PHE A 39 9.97 19.13 8.19
CA PHE A 39 10.43 19.64 6.90
C PHE A 39 11.13 18.58 6.05
N GLY A 40 11.88 17.65 6.66
CA GLY A 40 12.50 16.55 5.95
C GLY A 40 11.45 15.67 5.22
N ARG A 41 10.35 15.34 5.88
CA ARG A 41 9.24 14.59 5.29
C ARG A 41 8.53 15.35 4.18
N LEU A 42 8.34 16.64 4.38
CA LEU A 42 7.73 17.53 3.38
C LEU A 42 8.59 17.61 2.11
N PHE A 43 9.91 17.80 2.27
CA PHE A 43 10.85 17.80 1.14
C PHE A 43 10.92 16.44 0.44
N TYR A 44 10.76 15.35 1.15
CA TYR A 44 10.68 14.02 0.55
C TYR A 44 9.48 13.90 -0.41
N ILE A 45 8.29 14.36 0.01
CA ILE A 45 7.10 14.38 -0.87
C ILE A 45 7.32 15.29 -2.06
N PHE A 46 7.86 16.49 -1.83
CA PHE A 46 8.17 17.42 -2.92
C PHE A 46 9.16 16.81 -3.90
N GLY A 47 10.14 16.04 -3.42
CA GLY A 47 11.06 15.27 -4.27
C GLY A 47 10.32 14.25 -5.14
N ILE A 48 9.39 13.48 -4.56
CA ILE A 48 8.55 12.55 -5.34
C ILE A 48 7.76 13.29 -6.42
N VAL A 49 7.08 14.39 -6.06
CA VAL A 49 6.27 15.17 -7.01
C VAL A 49 7.13 15.81 -8.09
N TRP A 50 8.30 16.37 -7.72
CA TRP A 50 9.22 16.98 -8.66
C TRP A 50 9.77 15.98 -9.68
N ASN A 51 10.14 14.79 -9.22
CA ASN A 51 10.64 13.73 -10.09
C ASN A 51 9.55 13.14 -11.00
N THR A 52 8.29 13.20 -10.56
CA THR A 52 7.16 12.66 -11.33
C THR A 52 6.66 13.65 -12.37
N ALA A 53 6.40 14.90 -11.95
CA ALA A 53 5.83 15.94 -12.81
C ALA A 53 6.12 17.34 -12.25
N PRO A 54 7.28 17.95 -12.57
CA PRO A 54 7.69 19.24 -12.02
C PRO A 54 6.72 20.39 -12.38
N TRP A 55 6.01 20.29 -13.50
CA TRP A 55 5.01 21.28 -13.92
C TRP A 55 3.88 21.47 -12.89
N ILE A 56 3.54 20.42 -12.11
CA ILE A 56 2.51 20.50 -11.07
C ILE A 56 2.92 21.48 -9.99
N MET A 57 4.15 21.41 -9.52
CA MET A 57 4.66 22.32 -8.48
C MET A 57 4.69 23.76 -8.97
N ILE A 58 5.10 23.99 -10.21
CA ILE A 58 5.13 25.34 -10.82
C ILE A 58 3.72 25.88 -10.94
N ALA A 59 2.79 25.08 -11.50
CA ALA A 59 1.39 25.48 -11.65
C ALA A 59 0.72 25.78 -10.30
N MET A 60 0.89 24.91 -9.30
CA MET A 60 0.33 25.11 -7.96
C MET A 60 0.94 26.34 -7.25
N SER A 61 2.22 26.62 -7.44
CA SER A 61 2.87 27.82 -6.91
C SER A 61 2.28 29.09 -7.52
N ALA A 62 2.12 29.12 -8.84
CA ALA A 62 1.51 30.26 -9.55
C ALA A 62 0.04 30.46 -9.13
N ILE A 63 -0.72 29.38 -9.05
CA ILE A 63 -2.12 29.41 -8.59
C ILE A 63 -2.21 29.91 -7.14
N ALA A 64 -1.34 29.43 -6.24
CA ALA A 64 -1.31 29.84 -4.84
C ALA A 64 -1.05 31.34 -4.67
N LEU A 65 -0.15 31.90 -5.49
CA LEU A 65 0.16 33.33 -5.49
C LEU A 65 -1.06 34.15 -5.95
N VAL A 66 -1.68 33.76 -7.05
CA VAL A 66 -2.89 34.45 -7.57
C VAL A 66 -4.03 34.36 -6.57
N GLN A 67 -4.33 33.17 -6.05
CA GLN A 67 -5.39 32.97 -5.04
C GLN A 67 -5.08 33.67 -3.72
N GLY A 68 -3.82 33.86 -3.40
CA GLY A 68 -3.40 34.60 -2.20
C GLY A 68 -3.74 36.09 -2.30
N LEU A 69 -3.56 36.68 -3.48
CA LEU A 69 -3.76 38.12 -3.69
C LEU A 69 -5.18 38.50 -4.15
N LEU A 70 -5.86 37.63 -4.89
CA LEU A 70 -7.14 37.94 -5.52
C LEU A 70 -8.26 38.37 -4.54
N PRO A 71 -8.43 37.75 -3.35
CA PRO A 71 -9.45 38.14 -2.39
C PRO A 71 -9.27 39.58 -1.85
N ILE A 72 -8.02 40.01 -1.66
CA ILE A 72 -7.74 41.33 -1.14
C ILE A 72 -8.03 42.40 -2.22
N VAL A 73 -7.67 42.12 -3.49
CA VAL A 73 -8.01 42.97 -4.61
C VAL A 73 -9.54 43.11 -4.74
N SER A 74 -10.24 41.96 -4.66
CA SER A 74 -11.72 41.94 -4.67
C SER A 74 -12.33 42.80 -3.56
N LEU A 75 -11.74 42.73 -2.34
CA LEU A 75 -12.22 43.48 -1.19
C LEU A 75 -12.01 44.99 -1.36
N HIS A 76 -10.85 45.43 -1.86
CA HIS A 76 -10.60 46.84 -2.13
C HIS A 76 -11.50 47.42 -3.26
N VAL A 77 -11.71 46.61 -4.31
CA VAL A 77 -12.63 47.02 -5.39
C VAL A 77 -14.07 47.12 -4.87
N SER A 78 -14.52 46.16 -4.02
CA SER A 78 -15.84 46.22 -3.42
C SER A 78 -16.02 47.44 -2.49
N SER A 79 -14.99 47.80 -1.74
CA SER A 79 -14.97 49.05 -0.95
C SER A 79 -15.05 50.29 -1.84
N ALA A 80 -14.29 50.32 -2.93
CA ALA A 80 -14.32 51.41 -3.91
C ALA A 80 -15.70 51.55 -4.56
N VAL A 81 -16.40 50.45 -4.88
CA VAL A 81 -17.81 50.49 -5.35
C VAL A 81 -18.71 51.24 -4.36
N LEU A 82 -18.61 50.88 -3.06
CA LEU A 82 -19.45 51.45 -2.00
C LEU A 82 -19.12 52.95 -1.80
N ASN A 83 -17.84 53.33 -1.82
CA ASN A 83 -17.42 54.70 -1.66
C ASN A 83 -17.85 55.56 -2.87
N ALA A 84 -17.69 55.08 -4.09
CA ALA A 84 -18.16 55.76 -5.29
C ALA A 84 -19.68 55.90 -5.32
N LEU A 85 -20.42 54.87 -4.89
CA LEU A 85 -21.88 54.90 -4.77
C LEU A 85 -22.34 55.94 -3.74
N GLN A 86 -21.69 56.00 -2.57
CA GLN A 86 -21.95 56.99 -1.53
C GLN A 86 -21.73 58.42 -2.06
N SER A 87 -20.63 58.64 -2.74
CA SER A 87 -20.30 59.95 -3.29
C SER A 87 -21.27 60.37 -4.42
N ALA A 88 -21.62 59.46 -5.32
CA ALA A 88 -22.60 59.70 -6.37
C ALA A 88 -24.00 60.02 -5.80
N TYR A 89 -24.43 59.27 -4.74
CA TYR A 89 -25.70 59.47 -4.07
C TYR A 89 -25.78 60.84 -3.35
N SER A 90 -24.72 61.22 -2.64
CA SER A 90 -24.67 62.54 -1.97
C SER A 90 -24.75 63.73 -2.94
N MET A 91 -24.14 63.63 -4.11
CA MET A 91 -24.23 64.65 -5.17
C MET A 91 -25.62 64.69 -5.82
N ALA A 92 -26.22 63.52 -6.04
CA ALA A 92 -27.60 63.42 -6.55
C ALA A 92 -28.60 64.08 -5.61
N GLN A 93 -28.47 63.96 -4.30
CA GLN A 93 -29.28 64.64 -3.30
C GLN A 93 -29.12 66.19 -3.35
N GLN A 94 -27.96 66.68 -3.78
CA GLN A 94 -27.69 68.11 -3.96
C GLN A 94 -28.20 68.65 -5.32
N GLY A 95 -28.96 67.83 -6.08
CA GLY A 95 -29.57 68.26 -7.35
C GLY A 95 -28.67 68.11 -8.57
N ALA A 96 -27.56 67.42 -8.45
CA ALA A 96 -26.69 67.19 -9.62
C ALA A 96 -27.33 66.17 -10.59
N PRO A 97 -27.34 66.42 -11.91
CA PRO A 97 -27.96 65.55 -12.89
C PRO A 97 -27.15 64.26 -13.02
N ILE A 98 -27.85 63.11 -12.97
CA ILE A 98 -27.24 61.77 -13.15
C ILE A 98 -27.55 61.22 -14.56
N GLU A 99 -28.33 61.92 -15.36
CA GLU A 99 -28.72 61.43 -16.67
C GLU A 99 -27.53 61.29 -17.63
N GLY A 100 -27.47 60.17 -18.30
CA GLY A 100 -26.43 59.88 -19.30
C GLY A 100 -25.20 59.12 -18.83
N PHE A 101 -25.12 58.71 -17.56
CA PHE A 101 -23.96 57.98 -17.03
C PHE A 101 -23.63 56.67 -17.81
N LEU A 102 -24.63 56.00 -18.38
CA LEU A 102 -24.44 54.81 -19.22
C LEU A 102 -23.78 55.13 -20.59
N LYS A 103 -23.73 56.40 -21.00
CA LYS A 103 -23.10 56.83 -22.26
C LYS A 103 -21.59 57.03 -22.14
N ILE A 104 -21.09 57.12 -20.91
CA ILE A 104 -19.66 57.29 -20.65
C ILE A 104 -19.00 55.91 -20.54
N LEU A 105 -18.03 55.65 -21.40
CA LEU A 105 -17.28 54.40 -21.35
C LEU A 105 -16.48 54.31 -20.03
N PRO A 106 -16.47 53.16 -19.33
CA PRO A 106 -15.88 52.99 -17.99
C PRO A 106 -14.45 53.56 -17.86
N TRP A 107 -13.58 53.30 -18.83
CA TRP A 107 -12.20 53.81 -18.78
C TRP A 107 -12.09 55.33 -18.94
N LYS A 108 -13.00 55.99 -19.67
CA LYS A 108 -13.03 57.44 -19.78
C LYS A 108 -13.42 58.11 -18.48
N ALA A 109 -14.31 57.49 -17.70
CA ALA A 109 -14.65 57.96 -16.36
C ALA A 109 -13.47 57.89 -15.40
N ILE A 110 -12.69 56.82 -15.45
CA ILE A 110 -11.48 56.66 -14.62
C ILE A 110 -10.45 57.73 -14.98
N VAL A 111 -10.19 57.94 -16.27
CA VAL A 111 -9.23 58.98 -16.74
C VAL A 111 -9.67 60.38 -16.31
N ALA A 112 -10.94 60.75 -16.53
CA ALA A 112 -11.46 62.06 -16.16
C ALA A 112 -11.42 62.35 -14.64
N ILE A 113 -11.62 61.34 -13.80
CA ILE A 113 -11.50 61.48 -12.35
C ILE A 113 -10.04 61.65 -11.94
N VAL A 114 -9.12 60.94 -12.57
CA VAL A 114 -7.66 61.11 -12.32
C VAL A 114 -7.22 62.53 -12.73
N GLU A 115 -7.85 63.13 -13.74
CA GLU A 115 -7.64 64.51 -14.17
C GLU A 115 -8.32 65.56 -13.26
N GLY A 116 -9.03 65.12 -12.20
CA GLY A 116 -9.65 66.01 -11.20
C GLY A 116 -11.07 66.44 -11.50
N ASN A 117 -11.73 65.86 -12.50
CA ASN A 117 -13.15 66.15 -12.79
C ASN A 117 -14.07 65.23 -11.96
N THR A 118 -14.93 65.83 -11.09
CA THR A 118 -15.78 65.13 -10.12
C THR A 118 -17.28 65.28 -10.38
N ASP A 119 -17.69 65.33 -11.64
CA ASP A 119 -19.12 65.41 -11.99
C ASP A 119 -19.90 64.19 -11.55
N ALA A 120 -21.16 64.36 -11.12
CA ALA A 120 -22.04 63.26 -10.66
C ALA A 120 -22.22 62.15 -11.69
N VAL A 121 -22.25 62.51 -12.99
CA VAL A 121 -22.33 61.55 -14.10
C VAL A 121 -21.06 60.72 -14.23
N LEU A 122 -19.88 61.32 -14.00
CA LEU A 122 -18.60 60.63 -13.98
C LEU A 122 -18.50 59.67 -12.81
N LEU A 123 -18.95 60.05 -11.59
CA LEU A 123 -18.97 59.18 -10.43
C LEU A 123 -19.92 58.00 -10.61
N ALA A 124 -21.10 58.19 -11.21
CA ALA A 124 -22.02 57.12 -11.54
C ALA A 124 -21.44 56.13 -12.56
N SER A 125 -20.71 56.62 -13.57
CA SER A 125 -20.03 55.75 -14.53
C SER A 125 -18.81 55.02 -13.91
N LEU A 126 -18.15 55.63 -12.92
CA LEU A 126 -17.12 54.98 -12.12
C LEU A 126 -17.67 53.80 -11.32
N VAL A 127 -18.87 53.93 -10.72
CA VAL A 127 -19.54 52.79 -10.06
C VAL A 127 -19.72 51.62 -11.01
N LEU A 128 -20.23 51.90 -12.25
CA LEU A 128 -20.37 50.84 -13.26
C LEU A 128 -19.03 50.18 -13.61
N SER A 129 -17.95 50.98 -13.69
CA SER A 129 -16.59 50.51 -13.97
C SER A 129 -16.11 49.54 -12.88
N PHE A 130 -16.29 49.89 -11.60
CA PHE A 130 -15.92 49.03 -10.48
C PHE A 130 -16.81 47.79 -10.37
N VAL A 131 -18.08 47.88 -10.72
CA VAL A 131 -18.98 46.70 -10.77
C VAL A 131 -18.50 45.71 -11.85
N LEU A 132 -18.15 46.21 -13.06
CA LEU A 132 -17.58 45.39 -14.11
C LEU A 132 -16.24 44.77 -13.68
N LEU A 133 -15.38 45.54 -13.02
CA LEU A 133 -14.11 45.03 -12.50
C LEU A 133 -14.33 43.93 -11.44
N THR A 134 -15.32 44.12 -10.56
CA THR A 134 -15.71 43.07 -9.57
C THR A 134 -16.16 41.80 -10.27
N PHE A 135 -16.94 41.92 -11.35
CA PHE A 135 -17.37 40.78 -12.16
C PHE A 135 -16.16 40.07 -12.80
N VAL A 136 -15.25 40.81 -13.43
CA VAL A 136 -14.03 40.23 -14.03
C VAL A 136 -13.18 39.53 -12.99
N ILE A 137 -12.95 40.12 -11.80
CA ILE A 137 -12.20 39.48 -10.70
C ILE A 137 -12.89 38.20 -10.27
N ARG A 138 -14.23 38.17 -10.18
CA ARG A 138 -14.98 36.99 -9.82
C ARG A 138 -14.86 35.87 -10.86
N VAL A 139 -14.89 36.21 -12.15
CA VAL A 139 -14.65 35.25 -13.24
C VAL A 139 -13.22 34.70 -13.17
N ILE A 140 -12.22 35.58 -13.01
CA ILE A 140 -10.82 35.14 -12.83
C ILE A 140 -10.69 34.21 -11.63
N SER A 141 -11.30 34.56 -10.49
CA SER A 141 -11.29 33.69 -9.28
C SER A 141 -11.88 32.30 -9.55
N ASN A 142 -13.01 32.25 -10.27
CA ASN A 142 -13.63 30.99 -10.64
C ASN A 142 -12.73 30.15 -11.57
N VAL A 143 -12.13 30.79 -12.58
CA VAL A 143 -11.19 30.10 -13.49
C VAL A 143 -9.98 29.57 -12.74
N VAL A 144 -9.39 30.37 -11.83
CA VAL A 144 -8.24 29.95 -11.03
C VAL A 144 -8.61 28.78 -10.10
N ASN A 145 -9.80 28.80 -9.49
CA ASN A 145 -10.30 27.69 -8.67
C ASN A 145 -10.52 26.41 -9.50
N LEU A 146 -11.07 26.53 -10.71
CA LEU A 146 -11.22 25.39 -11.63
C LEU A 146 -9.86 24.82 -12.04
N LEU A 147 -8.90 25.69 -12.37
CA LEU A 147 -7.52 25.27 -12.68
C LEU A 147 -6.86 24.58 -11.50
N GLN A 148 -6.99 25.11 -10.29
CA GLN A 148 -6.48 24.48 -9.09
C GLN A 148 -7.03 23.06 -8.91
N ASN A 149 -8.36 22.90 -9.03
CA ASN A 149 -9.01 21.62 -8.90
C ASN A 149 -8.52 20.62 -9.97
N ALA A 150 -8.38 21.09 -11.23
CA ALA A 150 -7.88 20.28 -12.32
C ALA A 150 -6.41 19.85 -12.08
N VAL A 151 -5.52 20.80 -11.75
CA VAL A 151 -4.10 20.53 -11.49
C VAL A 151 -3.94 19.60 -10.28
N THR A 152 -4.69 19.83 -9.19
CA THR A 152 -4.65 18.97 -8.00
C THR A 152 -5.12 17.54 -8.32
N ARG A 153 -6.19 17.39 -9.10
CA ARG A 153 -6.74 16.09 -9.45
C ARG A 153 -5.82 15.31 -10.39
N ILE A 154 -5.38 15.94 -11.49
CA ILE A 154 -4.47 15.30 -12.46
C ILE A 154 -3.12 14.98 -11.79
N GLY A 155 -2.55 15.95 -11.08
CA GLY A 155 -1.30 15.79 -10.36
C GLY A 155 -1.38 14.71 -9.29
N GLY A 156 -2.53 14.62 -8.65
CA GLY A 156 -2.82 13.61 -7.68
C GLY A 156 -2.71 12.18 -8.23
N GLU A 157 -3.36 11.90 -9.35
CA GLU A 157 -3.32 10.57 -9.97
C GLU A 157 -1.89 10.18 -10.38
N LEU A 158 -1.10 11.14 -10.90
CA LEU A 158 0.30 10.88 -11.26
C LEU A 158 1.16 10.54 -10.04
N VAL A 159 0.95 11.26 -8.92
CA VAL A 159 1.68 10.98 -7.67
C VAL A 159 1.25 9.65 -7.05
N VAL A 160 -0.05 9.32 -7.08
CA VAL A 160 -0.57 8.02 -6.63
C VAL A 160 0.07 6.88 -7.41
N ARG A 161 0.09 6.99 -8.75
CA ARG A 161 0.77 6.02 -9.62
C ARG A 161 2.22 5.84 -9.19
N GLN A 162 2.98 6.94 -9.03
CA GLN A 162 4.39 6.87 -8.68
C GLN A 162 4.62 6.20 -7.32
N VAL A 163 3.84 6.57 -6.29
CA VAL A 163 3.96 5.96 -4.96
C VAL A 163 3.62 4.47 -5.01
N LYS A 164 2.57 4.07 -5.75
CA LYS A 164 2.24 2.65 -5.93
C LYS A 164 3.34 1.88 -6.63
N VAL A 165 3.92 2.45 -7.70
CA VAL A 165 5.06 1.83 -8.39
C VAL A 165 6.25 1.67 -7.45
N MET A 166 6.60 2.70 -6.66
CA MET A 166 7.67 2.61 -5.66
C MET A 166 7.42 1.50 -4.62
N ILE A 167 6.16 1.32 -4.17
CA ILE A 167 5.79 0.24 -3.24
C ILE A 167 5.96 -1.12 -3.93
N MET A 168 5.51 -1.27 -5.18
CA MET A 168 5.63 -2.52 -5.95
C MET A 168 7.09 -2.87 -6.24
N GLU A 169 7.92 -1.91 -6.68
CA GLU A 169 9.35 -2.10 -6.91
C GLU A 169 10.07 -2.51 -5.62
N LYS A 170 9.69 -1.90 -4.48
CA LYS A 170 10.26 -2.31 -3.20
C LYS A 170 9.81 -3.71 -2.78
N ALA A 171 8.52 -4.03 -2.96
CA ALA A 171 7.98 -5.35 -2.65
C ALA A 171 8.63 -6.44 -3.51
N LYS A 172 8.97 -6.15 -4.78
CA LYS A 172 9.68 -7.06 -5.70
C LYS A 172 11.00 -7.57 -5.13
N VAL A 173 11.75 -6.70 -4.45
CA VAL A 173 13.11 -7.02 -3.95
C VAL A 173 13.14 -7.49 -2.50
N LEU A 174 12.02 -7.50 -1.79
CA LEU A 174 11.96 -7.91 -0.39
C LEU A 174 11.76 -9.42 -0.25
N ASP A 175 12.39 -9.99 0.77
CA ASP A 175 12.39 -11.42 1.06
C ASP A 175 11.05 -11.88 1.64
N LEU A 176 10.71 -13.15 1.40
CA LEU A 176 9.52 -13.78 1.99
C LEU A 176 9.53 -13.72 3.52
N ALA A 177 10.71 -13.78 4.13
CA ALA A 177 10.92 -13.63 5.57
C ALA A 177 10.34 -12.32 6.15
N SER A 178 10.40 -11.22 5.37
CA SER A 178 9.82 -9.93 5.77
C SER A 178 8.29 -10.00 5.80
N PHE A 179 7.66 -10.67 4.85
CA PHE A 179 6.19 -10.82 4.78
C PHE A 179 5.61 -11.67 5.90
N ASP A 180 6.39 -12.57 6.50
CA ASP A 180 5.98 -13.36 7.66
C ASP A 180 5.96 -12.54 8.97
N LEU A 181 6.62 -11.39 9.01
CA LEU A 181 6.67 -10.53 10.19
C LEU A 181 5.41 -9.65 10.28
N PRO A 182 4.59 -9.76 11.33
CA PRO A 182 3.36 -8.96 11.47
C PRO A 182 3.59 -7.45 11.43
N GLU A 183 4.73 -6.97 11.98
CA GLU A 183 5.09 -5.56 11.98
C GLU A 183 5.36 -5.04 10.55
N PHE A 184 5.99 -5.84 9.72
CA PHE A 184 6.27 -5.52 8.34
C PHE A 184 4.99 -5.52 7.50
N TYR A 185 4.16 -6.55 7.64
CA TYR A 185 2.88 -6.66 6.93
C TYR A 185 1.95 -5.48 7.26
N GLU A 186 1.91 -5.04 8.53
CA GLU A 186 1.17 -3.85 8.94
C GLU A 186 1.71 -2.57 8.26
N LYS A 187 3.04 -2.40 8.15
CA LYS A 187 3.66 -1.28 7.44
C LYS A 187 3.29 -1.27 5.96
N LEU A 188 3.38 -2.43 5.30
CA LEU A 188 3.04 -2.60 3.88
C LEU A 188 1.57 -2.29 3.62
N GLU A 189 0.65 -2.88 4.42
CA GLU A 189 -0.78 -2.66 4.29
C GLU A 189 -1.13 -1.18 4.50
N ASN A 190 -0.58 -0.54 5.53
CA ASN A 190 -0.78 0.87 5.79
C ASN A 190 -0.22 1.74 4.65
N ALA A 191 0.99 1.46 4.16
CA ALA A 191 1.58 2.19 3.04
C ALA A 191 0.72 2.07 1.77
N ASN A 192 0.26 0.86 1.44
CA ASN A 192 -0.56 0.63 0.25
C ASN A 192 -1.95 1.29 0.34
N ARG A 193 -2.62 1.18 1.50
CA ARG A 193 -3.95 1.76 1.73
C ARG A 193 -3.93 3.29 1.68
N GLU A 194 -2.92 3.91 2.26
CA GLU A 194 -2.80 5.36 2.36
C GLU A 194 -2.17 6.01 1.10
N ALA A 195 -1.49 5.22 0.28
CA ALA A 195 -0.84 5.68 -0.96
C ALA A 195 -1.82 6.35 -1.93
N GLY A 196 -3.11 5.96 -1.88
CA GLY A 196 -4.13 6.41 -2.82
C GLY A 196 -4.52 7.88 -2.70
N HIS A 197 -4.43 8.54 -1.52
CA HIS A 197 -4.87 9.92 -1.41
C HIS A 197 -4.07 10.81 -0.45
N ARG A 198 -3.27 10.25 0.45
CA ARG A 198 -2.48 11.06 1.39
C ARG A 198 -1.44 11.97 0.73
N PRO A 199 -0.67 11.52 -0.29
CA PRO A 199 0.29 12.40 -0.95
C PRO A 199 -0.37 13.64 -1.57
N ILE A 200 -1.55 13.46 -2.20
CA ILE A 200 -2.32 14.56 -2.79
C ILE A 200 -2.80 15.53 -1.71
N GLN A 201 -3.32 14.99 -0.61
CA GLN A 201 -3.80 15.78 0.51
C GLN A 201 -2.68 16.64 1.11
N ILE A 202 -1.47 16.08 1.29
CA ILE A 202 -0.32 16.81 1.81
C ILE A 202 0.11 17.91 0.84
N LEU A 203 0.19 17.58 -0.45
CA LEU A 203 0.56 18.54 -1.50
C LEU A 203 -0.42 19.71 -1.52
N SER A 204 -1.73 19.46 -1.66
CA SER A 204 -2.75 20.50 -1.69
C SER A 204 -2.79 21.32 -0.40
N SER A 205 -2.65 20.67 0.76
CA SER A 205 -2.60 21.36 2.04
C SER A 205 -1.40 22.30 2.16
N THR A 206 -0.22 21.91 1.64
CA THR A 206 0.97 22.75 1.69
C THR A 206 0.82 24.00 0.85
N PHE A 207 0.28 23.87 -0.38
CA PHE A 207 0.00 25.05 -1.20
C PHE A 207 -1.10 25.93 -0.61
N SER A 208 -2.09 25.32 0.06
CA SER A 208 -3.11 26.07 0.80
C SER A 208 -2.51 26.88 1.97
N VAL A 209 -1.48 26.36 2.65
CA VAL A 209 -0.72 27.15 3.67
C VAL A 209 -0.10 28.38 3.02
N ILE A 210 0.59 28.22 1.88
CA ILE A 210 1.24 29.34 1.16
C ILE A 210 0.18 30.40 0.78
N THR A 211 -0.91 29.97 0.16
CA THR A 211 -2.04 30.85 -0.19
C THR A 211 -2.57 31.60 1.02
N THR A 212 -2.84 30.89 2.12
CA THR A 212 -3.41 31.48 3.33
C THR A 212 -2.45 32.43 4.03
N VAL A 213 -1.14 32.15 4.00
CA VAL A 213 -0.11 33.07 4.54
C VAL A 213 -0.06 34.36 3.72
N ILE A 214 -0.10 34.26 2.40
CA ILE A 214 -0.13 35.46 1.53
C ILE A 214 -1.40 36.30 1.82
N GLN A 215 -2.57 35.65 1.94
CA GLN A 215 -3.82 36.30 2.32
C GLN A 215 -3.73 37.00 3.68
N LEU A 216 -3.20 36.28 4.70
CA LEU A 216 -3.06 36.82 6.06
C LEU A 216 -2.19 38.07 6.07
N ILE A 217 -1.02 38.03 5.42
CA ILE A 217 -0.12 39.18 5.31
C ILE A 217 -0.84 40.34 4.63
N ALA A 218 -1.52 40.11 3.51
CA ALA A 218 -2.21 41.12 2.77
C ALA A 218 -3.35 41.79 3.57
N TYR A 219 -4.15 41.00 4.33
CA TYR A 219 -5.20 41.55 5.21
C TYR A 219 -4.62 42.33 6.40
N VAL A 220 -3.51 41.84 7.00
CA VAL A 220 -2.84 42.56 8.08
C VAL A 220 -2.27 43.91 7.56
N VAL A 221 -1.64 43.92 6.41
CA VAL A 221 -1.16 45.15 5.77
C VAL A 221 -2.31 46.13 5.58
N THR A 222 -3.47 45.68 5.07
CA THR A 222 -4.65 46.55 4.89
C THR A 222 -5.13 47.16 6.23
N LEU A 223 -5.10 46.41 7.32
CA LEU A 223 -5.51 46.90 8.64
C LEU A 223 -4.48 47.86 9.24
N VAL A 224 -3.20 47.71 8.96
CA VAL A 224 -2.11 48.56 9.48
C VAL A 224 -2.08 49.94 8.78
N THR A 225 -2.58 50.01 7.56
CA THR A 225 -2.61 51.31 6.80
C THR A 225 -3.50 52.38 7.47
N ILE A 226 -4.37 51.96 8.43
CA ILE A 226 -5.20 52.93 9.16
C ILE A 226 -4.51 53.34 10.48
N PRO A 227 -4.45 54.64 10.77
CA PRO A 227 -4.00 55.12 12.05
C PRO A 227 -4.84 54.49 13.20
N LYS A 228 -4.17 53.89 14.19
CA LYS A 228 -4.77 53.29 15.39
C LYS A 228 -5.48 51.91 15.21
N MET A 229 -5.68 51.38 14.00
CA MET A 229 -6.33 50.10 13.78
C MET A 229 -5.36 48.88 13.80
N TRP A 230 -4.04 49.11 13.81
CA TRP A 230 -3.04 48.02 13.97
C TRP A 230 -3.26 47.23 15.27
N ALA A 231 -3.78 47.90 16.32
CA ALA A 231 -4.13 47.27 17.59
C ALA A 231 -5.26 46.23 17.43
N ALA A 232 -6.24 46.49 16.54
CA ALA A 232 -7.33 45.53 16.27
C ALA A 232 -6.79 44.23 15.63
N ALA A 233 -5.90 44.37 14.65
CA ALA A 233 -5.23 43.20 14.04
C ALA A 233 -4.45 42.36 15.08
N LEU A 234 -3.73 43.06 15.97
CA LEU A 234 -2.95 42.41 17.03
C LEU A 234 -3.85 41.69 18.05
N VAL A 235 -4.97 42.33 18.48
CA VAL A 235 -5.94 41.71 19.42
C VAL A 235 -6.58 40.48 18.79
N ILE A 236 -6.96 40.52 17.51
CA ILE A 236 -7.52 39.35 16.84
C ILE A 236 -6.49 38.23 16.71
N MET A 237 -5.22 38.53 16.38
CA MET A 237 -4.15 37.55 16.38
C MET A 237 -3.94 36.92 17.77
N VAL A 238 -3.98 37.71 18.83
CA VAL A 238 -3.88 37.18 20.21
C VAL A 238 -5.08 36.31 20.57
N LEU A 239 -6.31 36.69 20.17
CA LEU A 239 -7.51 35.89 20.38
C LEU A 239 -7.53 34.57 19.57
N ALA A 240 -6.75 34.47 18.53
CA ALA A 240 -6.59 33.23 17.79
C ALA A 240 -5.73 32.18 18.54
N ILE A 241 -4.86 32.61 19.48
CA ILE A 241 -4.01 31.71 20.28
C ILE A 241 -4.84 30.71 21.09
N PRO A 242 -5.87 31.09 21.89
CA PRO A 242 -6.75 30.14 22.56
C PRO A 242 -7.41 29.14 21.63
N THR A 243 -7.84 29.59 20.44
CA THR A 243 -8.41 28.71 19.40
C THR A 243 -7.40 27.65 18.95
N ALA A 244 -6.15 28.06 18.73
CA ALA A 244 -5.06 27.15 18.39
C ALA A 244 -4.82 26.11 19.51
N ILE A 245 -4.74 26.58 20.75
CA ILE A 245 -4.49 25.72 21.93
C ILE A 245 -5.60 24.67 22.05
N VAL A 246 -6.88 25.08 21.96
CA VAL A 246 -8.02 24.16 22.04
C VAL A 246 -8.00 23.15 20.88
N ASN A 247 -7.72 23.60 19.65
CA ASN A 247 -7.61 22.74 18.50
C ASN A 247 -6.52 21.67 18.71
N PHE A 248 -5.28 22.06 19.02
CA PHE A 248 -4.19 21.12 19.25
C PHE A 248 -4.44 20.19 20.43
N TYR A 249 -5.03 20.69 21.52
CA TYR A 249 -5.35 19.87 22.69
C TYR A 249 -6.35 18.77 22.36
N TYR A 250 -7.49 19.10 21.70
CA TYR A 250 -8.51 18.12 21.39
C TYR A 250 -8.11 17.20 20.24
N ARG A 251 -7.40 17.68 19.21
CA ARG A 251 -6.85 16.81 18.17
C ARG A 251 -5.88 15.77 18.75
N ARG A 252 -5.01 16.18 19.66
CA ARG A 252 -4.15 15.24 20.36
C ARG A 252 -4.93 14.23 21.17
N LYS A 253 -5.96 14.67 21.91
CA LYS A 253 -6.83 13.76 22.67
C LYS A 253 -7.60 12.80 21.75
N ASN A 254 -8.12 13.28 20.63
CA ASN A 254 -8.77 12.46 19.62
C ASN A 254 -7.80 11.40 19.07
N PHE A 255 -6.60 11.80 18.70
CA PHE A 255 -5.56 10.87 18.23
C PHE A 255 -5.20 9.81 19.29
N GLU A 256 -4.96 10.24 20.54
CA GLU A 256 -4.68 9.31 21.64
C GLU A 256 -5.86 8.36 21.90
N TYR A 257 -7.08 8.86 21.80
CA TYR A 257 -8.30 8.05 21.95
C TYR A 257 -8.41 6.98 20.86
N ILE A 258 -8.28 7.38 19.60
CA ILE A 258 -8.31 6.48 18.43
C ILE A 258 -7.22 5.41 18.55
N ARG A 259 -6.01 5.80 18.96
CA ARG A 259 -4.87 4.88 19.14
C ARG A 259 -5.12 3.89 20.29
N ARG A 260 -5.61 4.35 21.45
CA ARG A 260 -5.93 3.46 22.58
C ARG A 260 -7.05 2.48 22.26
N ARG A 261 -7.97 2.85 21.39
CA ARG A 261 -9.12 2.04 20.92
C ARG A 261 -8.87 1.35 19.58
N SER A 262 -7.62 1.24 19.15
CA SER A 262 -7.26 0.56 17.90
C SER A 262 -7.71 -0.91 17.89
N LYS A 263 -7.68 -1.58 19.06
CA LYS A 263 -8.19 -2.94 19.21
C LYS A 263 -9.68 -3.04 18.89
N ASP A 264 -10.49 -2.13 19.43
CA ASP A 264 -11.94 -2.10 19.20
C ASP A 264 -12.23 -1.86 17.71
N ARG A 265 -11.49 -0.95 17.06
CA ARG A 265 -11.61 -0.69 15.62
C ARG A 265 -11.24 -1.91 14.77
N ARG A 266 -10.15 -2.61 15.11
CA ARG A 266 -9.78 -3.87 14.42
C ARG A 266 -10.86 -4.94 14.60
N GLN A 267 -11.45 -5.06 15.79
CA GLN A 267 -12.54 -6.00 16.02
C GLN A 267 -13.77 -5.67 15.17
N MET A 268 -14.15 -4.38 15.09
CA MET A 268 -15.26 -3.94 14.24
C MET A 268 -15.00 -4.25 12.76
N ASN A 269 -13.82 -3.91 12.23
CA ASN A 269 -13.44 -4.23 10.86
C ASN A 269 -13.49 -5.75 10.62
N TYR A 270 -12.93 -6.54 11.54
CA TYR A 270 -12.94 -8.00 11.44
C TYR A 270 -14.37 -8.58 11.37
N TYR A 271 -15.29 -8.11 12.22
CA TYR A 271 -16.68 -8.59 12.15
C TYR A 271 -17.38 -8.17 10.85
N SER A 272 -17.08 -6.97 10.33
CA SER A 272 -17.56 -6.51 9.03
C SER A 272 -17.00 -7.38 7.89
N ASP A 273 -15.69 -7.64 7.90
CA ASP A 273 -15.01 -8.40 6.85
C ASP A 273 -15.49 -9.86 6.81
N LEU A 274 -15.77 -10.48 7.97
CA LEU A 274 -16.37 -11.82 8.02
C LEU A 274 -17.69 -11.92 7.27
N MET A 275 -18.50 -10.86 7.27
CA MET A 275 -19.82 -10.83 6.64
C MET A 275 -19.76 -10.66 5.11
N VAL A 276 -18.69 -10.04 4.59
CA VAL A 276 -18.55 -9.69 3.16
C VAL A 276 -17.52 -10.55 2.42
N ASN A 277 -16.73 -11.33 3.15
CA ASN A 277 -15.71 -12.19 2.55
C ASN A 277 -16.35 -13.42 1.89
N LYS A 278 -16.11 -13.59 0.58
CA LYS A 278 -16.65 -14.70 -0.24
C LYS A 278 -16.32 -16.09 0.34
N ASP A 279 -15.15 -16.25 0.93
CA ASP A 279 -14.69 -17.56 1.42
C ASP A 279 -15.37 -17.95 2.75
N LEU A 280 -15.68 -16.95 3.59
CA LEU A 280 -16.24 -17.14 4.94
C LEU A 280 -17.77 -17.07 4.96
N VAL A 281 -18.40 -16.38 4.01
CA VAL A 281 -19.86 -16.13 4.01
C VAL A 281 -20.69 -17.43 4.00
N LYS A 282 -20.15 -18.51 3.47
CA LYS A 282 -20.82 -19.83 3.45
C LYS A 282 -21.03 -20.36 4.87
N GLU A 283 -19.96 -20.36 5.69
CA GLU A 283 -20.01 -20.81 7.10
C GLU A 283 -20.83 -19.86 7.96
N VAL A 284 -20.67 -18.55 7.75
CA VAL A 284 -21.45 -17.51 8.46
C VAL A 284 -22.96 -17.75 8.26
N ARG A 285 -23.38 -18.11 7.03
CA ARG A 285 -24.78 -18.42 6.74
C ARG A 285 -25.22 -19.77 7.29
N MET A 286 -24.41 -20.82 7.09
CA MET A 286 -24.73 -22.18 7.54
C MET A 286 -24.90 -22.28 9.06
N PHE A 287 -24.06 -21.55 9.80
CA PHE A 287 -24.12 -21.57 11.27
C PHE A 287 -24.94 -20.40 11.84
N HIS A 288 -25.67 -19.65 11.01
CA HIS A 288 -26.51 -18.52 11.43
C HIS A 288 -25.76 -17.49 12.29
N LEU A 289 -24.48 -17.23 11.98
CA LEU A 289 -23.61 -16.35 12.77
C LEU A 289 -23.83 -14.85 12.47
N SER A 290 -24.63 -14.50 11.47
CA SER A 290 -24.83 -13.12 11.00
C SER A 290 -25.27 -12.19 12.12
N ASP A 291 -26.32 -12.54 12.84
CA ASP A 291 -26.86 -11.71 13.93
C ASP A 291 -25.85 -11.59 15.08
N THR A 292 -25.16 -12.70 15.40
CA THR A 292 -24.11 -12.70 16.42
C THR A 292 -22.96 -11.73 16.09
N PHE A 293 -22.53 -11.66 14.82
CA PHE A 293 -21.46 -10.74 14.42
C PHE A 293 -21.95 -9.30 14.34
N ILE A 294 -23.18 -9.06 13.90
CA ILE A 294 -23.82 -7.73 13.93
C ILE A 294 -23.94 -7.22 15.39
N ASP A 295 -24.41 -8.03 16.30
CA ASP A 295 -24.54 -7.65 17.72
C ASP A 295 -23.18 -7.35 18.36
N ARG A 296 -22.15 -8.16 18.05
CA ARG A 296 -20.79 -7.92 18.52
C ARG A 296 -20.21 -6.63 17.94
N TYR A 297 -20.46 -6.35 16.65
CA TYR A 297 -20.06 -5.11 16.01
C TYR A 297 -20.72 -3.92 16.71
N GLN A 298 -22.05 -3.94 16.88
CA GLN A 298 -22.83 -2.86 17.53
C GLN A 298 -22.37 -2.63 18.98
N SER A 299 -22.24 -3.69 19.76
CA SER A 299 -21.78 -3.60 21.15
C SER A 299 -20.36 -2.99 21.25
N THR A 300 -19.46 -3.35 20.33
CA THR A 300 -18.11 -2.79 20.30
C THR A 300 -18.13 -1.34 19.84
N PHE A 301 -18.95 -1.02 18.82
CA PHE A 301 -19.17 0.33 18.33
C PHE A 301 -19.72 1.26 19.41
N ASP A 302 -20.73 0.83 20.15
CA ASP A 302 -21.36 1.65 21.21
C ASP A 302 -20.35 2.04 22.29
N LYS A 303 -19.51 1.08 22.72
CA LYS A 303 -18.43 1.34 23.68
C LYS A 303 -17.39 2.33 23.14
N TYR A 304 -17.02 2.17 21.88
CA TYR A 304 -16.10 3.08 21.20
C TYR A 304 -16.73 4.46 21.01
N PHE A 305 -17.98 4.50 20.52
CA PHE A 305 -18.67 5.74 20.18
C PHE A 305 -19.02 6.58 21.41
N ALA A 306 -19.40 5.96 22.53
CA ALA A 306 -19.73 6.69 23.76
C ALA A 306 -18.58 7.59 24.25
N GLY A 307 -17.36 7.09 24.19
CA GLY A 307 -16.17 7.89 24.54
C GLY A 307 -15.85 8.96 23.52
N LEU A 308 -15.95 8.63 22.22
CA LEU A 308 -15.72 9.58 21.14
C LEU A 308 -16.73 10.72 21.15
N ARG A 309 -18.03 10.41 21.33
CA ARG A 309 -19.12 11.39 21.46
C ARG A 309 -18.86 12.40 22.59
N LYS A 310 -18.42 11.90 23.76
CA LYS A 310 -18.08 12.78 24.91
C LYS A 310 -16.92 13.72 24.58
N LEU A 311 -15.95 13.23 23.81
CA LEU A 311 -14.79 14.03 23.40
C LEU A 311 -15.19 15.11 22.40
N ILE A 312 -15.99 14.77 21.39
CA ILE A 312 -16.52 15.69 20.38
C ILE A 312 -17.35 16.80 21.04
N TRP A 313 -18.24 16.45 21.97
CA TRP A 313 -19.04 17.46 22.67
C TRP A 313 -18.18 18.44 23.46
N ARG A 314 -17.16 17.95 24.19
CA ARG A 314 -16.25 18.81 24.95
C ARG A 314 -15.43 19.74 24.05
N GLU A 315 -14.99 19.23 22.91
CA GLU A 315 -14.30 20.00 21.90
C GLU A 315 -15.18 21.14 21.37
N ASN A 316 -16.42 20.83 20.98
CA ASN A 316 -17.34 21.83 20.44
C ASN A 316 -17.76 22.89 21.49
N ILE A 317 -17.93 22.51 22.75
CA ILE A 317 -18.18 23.46 23.82
C ILE A 317 -16.96 24.41 23.99
N GLY A 318 -15.75 23.90 23.94
CA GLY A 318 -14.53 24.72 23.96
C GLY A 318 -14.49 25.74 22.82
N TYR A 319 -14.81 25.30 21.59
CA TYR A 319 -14.91 26.20 20.44
C TYR A 319 -16.02 27.22 20.57
N LEU A 320 -17.17 26.83 21.09
CA LEU A 320 -18.30 27.75 21.31
C LEU A 320 -17.91 28.91 22.23
N ILE A 321 -17.27 28.62 23.36
CA ILE A 321 -16.82 29.64 24.32
C ILE A 321 -15.86 30.64 23.65
N ILE A 322 -14.83 30.12 22.92
CA ILE A 322 -13.87 30.98 22.26
C ILE A 322 -14.50 31.79 21.15
N ASN A 323 -15.40 31.20 20.36
CA ASN A 323 -16.12 31.91 19.31
C ASN A 323 -17.00 33.04 19.86
N VAL A 324 -17.67 32.86 21.00
CA VAL A 324 -18.41 33.93 21.64
C VAL A 324 -17.50 35.09 22.06
N ILE A 325 -16.35 34.81 22.69
CA ILE A 325 -15.36 35.83 23.06
C ILE A 325 -14.83 36.58 21.82
N THR A 326 -14.53 35.86 20.75
CA THR A 326 -14.03 36.46 19.50
C THR A 326 -15.12 37.34 18.83
N ASN A 327 -16.38 36.90 18.83
CA ASN A 327 -17.48 37.70 18.29
C ASN A 327 -17.78 38.94 19.13
N CYS A 328 -17.61 38.90 20.45
CA CYS A 328 -17.69 40.07 21.31
C CYS A 328 -16.59 41.10 20.98
N ALA A 329 -15.35 40.62 20.68
CA ALA A 329 -14.27 41.49 20.22
C ALA A 329 -14.59 42.12 18.86
N TYR A 330 -15.19 41.34 17.91
CA TYR A 330 -15.64 41.90 16.63
C TYR A 330 -16.69 42.98 16.82
N LEU A 331 -17.69 42.73 17.67
CA LEU A 331 -18.73 43.74 17.97
C LEU A 331 -18.11 45.06 18.47
N PHE A 332 -17.12 44.99 19.36
CA PHE A 332 -16.42 46.15 19.87
C PHE A 332 -15.67 46.91 18.76
N PHE A 333 -14.89 46.22 17.92
CA PHE A 333 -14.14 46.86 16.82
C PHE A 333 -15.10 47.41 15.72
N PHE A 334 -16.17 46.68 15.39
CA PHE A 334 -17.16 47.14 14.41
C PHE A 334 -17.85 48.39 14.87
N ALA A 335 -18.17 48.51 16.17
CA ALA A 335 -18.75 49.73 16.75
C ALA A 335 -17.77 50.92 16.64
N ILE A 336 -16.46 50.70 16.89
CA ILE A 336 -15.46 51.78 16.72
C ILE A 336 -15.38 52.24 15.27
N ILE A 337 -15.33 51.30 14.29
CA ILE A 337 -15.25 51.61 12.89
C ILE A 337 -16.53 52.36 12.46
N ALA A 338 -17.70 51.90 12.88
CA ALA A 338 -18.98 52.55 12.61
C ALA A 338 -19.03 53.98 13.18
N TYR A 339 -18.54 54.19 14.43
CA TYR A 339 -18.42 55.53 15.01
C TYR A 339 -17.57 56.46 14.16
N ASN A 340 -16.41 56.00 13.64
CA ASN A 340 -15.54 56.81 12.78
C ASN A 340 -16.23 57.18 11.43
N VAL A 341 -17.09 56.29 10.91
CA VAL A 341 -17.90 56.60 9.70
C VAL A 341 -18.97 57.68 10.02
N PHE A 342 -19.67 57.53 11.17
CA PHE A 342 -20.64 58.55 11.60
C PHE A 342 -20.00 59.91 11.93
N ALA A 343 -18.74 59.89 12.40
CA ALA A 343 -17.95 61.10 12.64
C ALA A 343 -17.41 61.73 11.33
N GLY A 344 -17.69 61.16 10.16
CA GLY A 344 -17.25 61.66 8.89
C GLY A 344 -15.75 61.46 8.58
N GLN A 345 -15.05 60.65 9.42
CA GLN A 345 -13.63 60.37 9.26
C GLN A 345 -13.34 59.24 8.24
N MET A 346 -14.36 58.46 7.89
CA MET A 346 -14.29 57.31 6.99
C MET A 346 -15.55 57.23 6.13
N MET A 347 -15.45 56.58 4.95
CA MET A 347 -16.56 56.28 4.09
C MET A 347 -17.21 54.94 4.41
N ILE A 348 -18.44 54.64 3.91
CA ILE A 348 -19.16 53.39 4.11
C ILE A 348 -18.39 52.19 3.54
N GLY A 349 -17.70 52.36 2.40
CA GLY A 349 -16.86 51.33 1.80
C GLY A 349 -15.67 50.95 2.68
N ASP A 350 -15.11 51.95 3.43
CA ASP A 350 -14.01 51.66 4.36
C ASP A 350 -14.51 50.81 5.56
N TYR A 351 -15.72 51.05 6.05
CA TYR A 351 -16.35 50.15 7.02
C TYR A 351 -16.39 48.71 6.51
N SER A 352 -16.86 48.49 5.29
CA SER A 352 -16.90 47.15 4.69
C SER A 352 -15.50 46.53 4.53
N LEU A 353 -14.53 47.35 4.07
CA LEU A 353 -13.13 46.90 3.88
C LEU A 353 -12.53 46.38 5.20
N TYR A 354 -12.65 47.15 6.28
CA TYR A 354 -11.96 46.86 7.53
C TYR A 354 -12.66 45.78 8.34
N THR A 355 -14.01 45.76 8.37
CA THR A 355 -14.75 44.69 9.03
C THR A 355 -14.50 43.30 8.38
N ASN A 356 -14.53 43.28 7.04
CA ASN A 356 -14.22 42.03 6.30
C ASN A 356 -12.74 41.65 6.43
N SER A 357 -11.82 42.58 6.45
CA SER A 357 -10.40 42.28 6.68
C SER A 357 -10.15 41.69 8.06
N LEU A 358 -10.82 42.22 9.11
CA LEU A 358 -10.72 41.70 10.47
C LEU A 358 -11.23 40.24 10.56
N MET A 359 -12.39 39.96 9.97
CA MET A 359 -12.96 38.60 9.91
C MET A 359 -12.05 37.66 9.11
N SER A 360 -11.47 38.15 8.01
CA SER A 360 -10.58 37.36 7.16
C SER A 360 -9.25 36.99 7.86
N VAL A 361 -8.68 37.90 8.67
CA VAL A 361 -7.49 37.58 9.49
C VAL A 361 -7.77 36.38 10.40
N SER A 362 -8.91 36.39 11.11
CA SER A 362 -9.27 35.27 11.99
C SER A 362 -9.51 33.97 11.20
N SER A 363 -10.19 34.07 10.05
CA SER A 363 -10.40 32.91 9.16
C SER A 363 -9.10 32.34 8.65
N CYS A 364 -8.15 33.18 8.22
CA CYS A 364 -6.82 32.73 7.79
C CYS A 364 -6.06 32.00 8.92
N ILE A 365 -6.10 32.53 10.14
CA ILE A 365 -5.42 31.88 11.28
C ILE A 365 -6.08 30.53 11.60
N ALA A 366 -7.43 30.46 11.63
CA ALA A 366 -8.16 29.23 11.84
C ALA A 366 -7.85 28.18 10.73
N ALA A 367 -7.79 28.63 9.48
CA ALA A 367 -7.40 27.80 8.35
C ALA A 367 -5.97 27.26 8.49
N LEU A 368 -4.98 28.13 8.81
CA LEU A 368 -3.60 27.71 9.04
C LEU A 368 -3.49 26.63 10.13
N ILE A 369 -4.22 26.78 11.24
CA ILE A 369 -4.25 25.81 12.33
C ILE A 369 -4.81 24.48 11.82
N SER A 370 -5.94 24.51 11.09
CA SER A 370 -6.58 23.31 10.55
C SER A 370 -5.72 22.61 9.51
N ILE A 371 -5.14 23.36 8.58
CA ILE A 371 -4.28 22.83 7.51
C ILE A 371 -2.99 22.24 8.11
N SER A 372 -2.37 22.92 9.10
CA SER A 372 -1.17 22.39 9.78
C SER A 372 -1.43 21.04 10.45
N ALA A 373 -2.62 20.84 11.01
CA ALA A 373 -2.99 19.55 11.60
C ALA A 373 -3.18 18.47 10.52
N SER A 374 -3.77 18.81 9.36
CA SER A 374 -3.91 17.89 8.23
C SER A 374 -2.54 17.47 7.67
N ILE A 375 -1.59 18.40 7.55
CA ILE A 375 -0.23 18.10 7.13
C ILE A 375 0.46 17.19 8.16
N TYR A 376 0.29 17.46 9.46
CA TYR A 376 0.87 16.61 10.51
C TYR A 376 0.37 15.18 10.44
N GLU A 377 -0.94 14.97 10.27
CA GLU A 377 -1.51 13.63 10.06
C GLU A 377 -0.94 12.95 8.81
N GLY A 378 -0.77 13.72 7.73
CA GLY A 378 -0.14 13.24 6.50
C GLY A 378 1.31 12.83 6.70
N THR A 379 2.08 13.54 7.53
CA THR A 379 3.50 13.18 7.78
C THR A 379 3.67 11.85 8.52
N LEU A 380 2.68 11.39 9.29
CA LEU A 380 2.71 10.06 9.90
C LEU A 380 2.64 8.94 8.84
N PHE A 381 1.88 9.16 7.77
CA PHE A 381 1.89 8.26 6.62
C PHE A 381 3.27 8.18 5.95
N ILE A 382 3.93 9.32 5.79
CA ILE A 382 5.26 9.37 5.16
C ILE A 382 6.28 8.57 5.96
N ASP A 383 6.21 8.58 7.29
CA ASP A 383 7.09 7.75 8.12
C ASP A 383 6.90 6.25 7.84
N ASN A 384 5.66 5.80 7.68
CA ASN A 384 5.37 4.41 7.34
C ASN A 384 5.89 4.07 5.94
N LEU A 385 5.68 4.96 4.96
CA LEU A 385 6.19 4.78 3.60
C LEU A 385 7.72 4.75 3.57
N ILE A 386 8.38 5.72 4.23
CA ILE A 386 9.85 5.77 4.32
C ILE A 386 10.39 4.53 5.03
N ALA A 387 9.75 4.11 6.12
CA ALA A 387 10.15 2.90 6.86
C ALA A 387 10.03 1.66 5.99
N PHE A 388 8.96 1.53 5.19
CA PHE A 388 8.78 0.44 4.23
C PHE A 388 9.83 0.47 3.10
N ILE A 389 10.05 1.64 2.48
CA ILE A 389 11.03 1.78 1.38
C ILE A 389 12.46 1.50 1.86
N ASN A 390 12.79 1.84 3.12
CA ASN A 390 14.10 1.62 3.72
C ASN A 390 14.27 0.23 4.36
N GLU A 391 13.26 -0.64 4.30
CA GLU A 391 13.40 -2.01 4.81
C GLU A 391 14.54 -2.72 4.08
N LYS A 392 15.37 -3.45 4.82
CA LYS A 392 16.55 -4.11 4.27
C LYS A 392 16.19 -5.52 3.81
N GLN A 393 16.75 -5.93 2.68
CA GLN A 393 16.78 -7.34 2.29
C GLN A 393 17.63 -8.13 3.27
N THR A 394 17.20 -9.35 3.61
CA THR A 394 17.95 -10.29 4.44
C THR A 394 18.58 -11.39 3.60
N VAL A 395 17.92 -11.79 2.50
CA VAL A 395 18.44 -12.79 1.55
C VAL A 395 19.17 -12.06 0.43
N VAL A 396 20.45 -11.78 0.65
CA VAL A 396 21.32 -11.12 -0.32
C VAL A 396 22.53 -12.02 -0.62
N PRO A 397 23.14 -11.93 -1.82
CA PRO A 397 24.35 -12.68 -2.09
C PRO A 397 25.47 -12.33 -1.10
N VAL A 398 26.08 -13.35 -0.50
CA VAL A 398 27.28 -13.19 0.34
C VAL A 398 28.49 -13.15 -0.58
N LEU A 399 29.03 -11.96 -0.78
CA LEU A 399 30.20 -11.76 -1.64
C LEU A 399 31.48 -11.95 -0.84
N PRO A 400 32.53 -12.54 -1.45
CA PRO A 400 33.86 -12.58 -0.84
C PRO A 400 34.40 -11.15 -0.64
N GLU A 401 35.33 -10.98 0.29
CA GLU A 401 35.97 -9.68 0.50
C GLU A 401 36.75 -9.27 -0.78
N PRO A 402 36.71 -7.99 -1.16
CA PRO A 402 37.50 -7.49 -2.26
C PRO A 402 38.98 -7.79 -2.07
N SER A 403 39.64 -8.33 -3.09
CA SER A 403 41.07 -8.63 -3.11
C SER A 403 41.77 -7.95 -4.29
N GLU A 404 43.09 -7.88 -4.26
CA GLU A 404 43.86 -7.34 -5.39
C GLU A 404 43.58 -8.10 -6.73
N GLN A 405 43.22 -9.39 -6.62
CA GLN A 405 42.89 -10.24 -7.77
C GLN A 405 41.42 -10.09 -8.20
N CYS A 406 40.52 -9.69 -7.28
CA CYS A 406 39.09 -9.47 -7.54
C CYS A 406 38.60 -8.22 -6.75
N PRO A 407 38.84 -7.01 -7.29
CA PRO A 407 38.48 -5.76 -6.59
C PRO A 407 36.98 -5.51 -6.54
N ALA A 408 36.19 -6.17 -7.41
CA ALA A 408 34.72 -6.08 -7.43
C ALA A 408 34.11 -7.49 -7.54
N PRO A 409 33.99 -8.23 -6.43
CA PRO A 409 33.40 -9.56 -6.45
C PRO A 409 31.92 -9.48 -6.86
N ALA A 410 31.53 -10.37 -7.78
CA ALA A 410 30.16 -10.52 -8.24
C ALA A 410 29.55 -11.84 -7.71
N PRO A 411 28.21 -11.93 -7.55
CA PRO A 411 27.55 -13.18 -7.22
C PRO A 411 27.86 -14.27 -8.25
N ALA A 412 27.93 -15.52 -7.78
CA ALA A 412 28.10 -16.66 -8.67
C ALA A 412 26.81 -16.84 -9.50
N LYS A 413 26.97 -17.33 -10.72
CA LYS A 413 25.85 -17.73 -11.58
C LYS A 413 25.73 -19.25 -11.61
N VAL A 414 24.51 -19.74 -11.81
CA VAL A 414 24.22 -21.16 -11.98
C VAL A 414 24.65 -21.60 -13.37
N ASN A 415 25.16 -22.83 -13.48
CA ASN A 415 25.46 -23.44 -14.78
C ASN A 415 24.22 -24.16 -15.31
N HIS A 416 23.28 -23.40 -15.89
CA HIS A 416 22.01 -23.93 -16.38
C HIS A 416 22.15 -25.02 -17.44
N GLY A 417 21.15 -25.87 -17.58
CA GLY A 417 21.11 -26.97 -18.54
C GLY A 417 21.93 -28.19 -18.12
N THR A 418 22.35 -28.24 -16.85
CA THR A 418 23.12 -29.37 -16.30
C THR A 418 22.44 -29.93 -15.04
N ALA A 419 22.69 -31.19 -14.74
CA ALA A 419 22.23 -31.79 -13.51
C ALA A 419 23.11 -31.40 -12.32
N HIS A 420 22.54 -30.98 -11.23
CA HIS A 420 23.23 -30.39 -10.09
C HIS A 420 23.33 -31.33 -8.88
N THR A 421 24.43 -31.18 -8.13
CA THR A 421 24.59 -31.80 -6.80
C THR A 421 24.18 -30.81 -5.72
N ILE A 422 23.25 -31.21 -4.84
CA ILE A 422 22.77 -30.37 -3.74
C ILE A 422 23.12 -31.05 -2.41
N VAL A 423 23.79 -30.34 -1.51
CA VAL A 423 24.22 -30.89 -0.22
C VAL A 423 23.74 -30.01 0.92
N PHE A 424 23.00 -30.58 1.84
CA PHE A 424 22.65 -29.95 3.11
C PHE A 424 23.68 -30.37 4.16
N GLU A 425 24.35 -29.42 4.81
CA GLU A 425 25.34 -29.67 5.85
C GLU A 425 24.90 -29.04 7.16
N HIS A 426 24.48 -29.89 8.09
CA HIS A 426 24.04 -29.52 9.47
C HIS A 426 23.02 -28.37 9.49
N VAL A 427 22.03 -28.43 8.61
CA VAL A 427 21.06 -27.36 8.40
C VAL A 427 20.00 -27.37 9.52
N SER A 428 19.92 -26.24 10.26
CA SER A 428 18.84 -25.97 11.21
C SER A 428 18.14 -24.66 10.88
N PHE A 429 16.84 -24.60 11.17
CA PHE A 429 16.04 -23.43 10.81
C PHE A 429 14.93 -23.11 11.81
N CYS A 430 14.79 -21.81 12.09
CA CYS A 430 13.66 -21.21 12.81
C CYS A 430 13.04 -20.11 11.93
N TYR A 431 11.70 -20.07 11.83
CA TYR A 431 11.03 -18.95 11.13
C TYR A 431 11.27 -17.60 11.85
N PRO A 432 11.31 -16.49 11.12
CA PRO A 432 11.49 -15.17 11.69
C PRO A 432 10.49 -14.88 12.82
N GLY A 433 10.98 -14.34 13.93
CA GLY A 433 10.16 -14.06 15.12
C GLY A 433 9.79 -15.27 15.97
N SER A 434 10.22 -16.49 15.62
CA SER A 434 10.02 -17.72 16.38
C SER A 434 11.34 -18.27 16.91
N THR A 435 11.31 -18.83 18.12
CA THR A 435 12.45 -19.58 18.70
C THR A 435 12.32 -21.09 18.52
N ARG A 436 11.19 -21.55 17.93
CA ARG A 436 10.94 -22.97 17.71
C ARG A 436 11.71 -23.43 16.48
N ARG A 437 12.62 -24.41 16.66
CA ARG A 437 13.28 -25.10 15.54
C ARG A 437 12.25 -25.89 14.74
N VAL A 438 12.20 -25.64 13.44
CA VAL A 438 11.35 -26.37 12.49
C VAL A 438 12.17 -27.41 11.75
N LEU A 439 13.43 -27.13 11.48
CA LEU A 439 14.44 -28.10 11.03
C LEU A 439 15.58 -28.12 12.03
N ASP A 440 16.11 -29.30 12.31
CA ASP A 440 17.13 -29.55 13.33
C ASP A 440 18.16 -30.53 12.82
N ASP A 441 19.35 -30.05 12.50
CA ASP A 441 20.52 -30.81 12.08
C ASP A 441 20.30 -31.73 10.85
N ILE A 442 19.80 -31.16 9.76
CA ILE A 442 19.59 -31.87 8.49
C ILE A 442 20.90 -31.95 7.72
N SER A 443 21.34 -33.20 7.44
CA SER A 443 22.51 -33.46 6.58
C SER A 443 22.12 -34.50 5.53
N VAL A 444 22.06 -34.04 4.25
CA VAL A 444 21.57 -34.84 3.11
C VAL A 444 22.28 -34.43 1.84
N THR A 445 22.59 -35.41 0.97
CA THR A 445 23.11 -35.17 -0.38
C THR A 445 22.10 -35.60 -1.44
N ILE A 446 21.74 -34.75 -2.37
CA ILE A 446 20.92 -35.03 -3.55
C ILE A 446 21.85 -35.05 -4.75
N ARG A 447 21.88 -36.18 -5.47
CA ARG A 447 22.78 -36.36 -6.63
C ARG A 447 22.12 -35.89 -7.91
N PRO A 448 22.92 -35.55 -8.96
CA PRO A 448 22.38 -35.20 -10.25
C PRO A 448 21.43 -36.27 -10.81
N GLY A 449 20.26 -35.85 -11.31
CA GLY A 449 19.24 -36.75 -11.87
C GLY A 449 18.53 -37.65 -10.84
N GLU A 450 18.76 -37.47 -9.53
CA GLU A 450 18.12 -38.25 -8.46
C GLU A 450 16.66 -37.81 -8.29
N THR A 451 15.78 -38.79 -8.11
CA THR A 451 14.39 -38.54 -7.71
C THR A 451 14.27 -38.73 -6.20
N LEU A 452 14.17 -37.61 -5.50
CA LEU A 452 14.01 -37.55 -4.06
C LEU A 452 12.53 -37.44 -3.67
N VAL A 453 12.07 -38.29 -2.75
CA VAL A 453 10.73 -38.13 -2.15
C VAL A 453 10.84 -37.85 -0.64
N LEU A 454 10.20 -36.76 -0.21
CA LEU A 454 10.09 -36.36 1.20
C LEU A 454 8.81 -36.95 1.78
N VAL A 455 8.95 -37.84 2.76
CA VAL A 455 7.86 -38.52 3.48
C VAL A 455 7.84 -38.08 4.93
N GLY A 456 6.65 -37.92 5.51
CA GLY A 456 6.50 -37.60 6.94
C GLY A 456 5.13 -37.00 7.24
N LEU A 457 4.78 -36.94 8.52
CA LEU A 457 3.52 -36.37 8.99
C LEU A 457 3.46 -34.84 8.73
N ASN A 458 2.25 -34.25 8.87
CA ASN A 458 2.07 -32.80 8.78
C ASN A 458 2.89 -32.11 9.88
N GLY A 459 3.62 -31.08 9.51
CA GLY A 459 4.52 -30.34 10.41
C GLY A 459 5.90 -30.98 10.62
N ALA A 460 6.27 -32.01 9.85
CA ALA A 460 7.60 -32.64 9.92
C ALA A 460 8.73 -31.74 9.33
N GLY A 461 8.42 -30.66 8.63
CA GLY A 461 9.40 -29.74 8.08
C GLY A 461 9.62 -29.87 6.57
N LYS A 462 8.86 -30.69 5.84
CA LYS A 462 9.04 -30.98 4.39
C LYS A 462 9.00 -29.71 3.53
N THR A 463 7.93 -28.91 3.58
CA THR A 463 7.79 -27.63 2.85
C THR A 463 8.83 -26.61 3.27
N THR A 464 9.26 -26.63 4.55
CA THR A 464 10.33 -25.76 5.04
C THR A 464 11.68 -26.12 4.41
N LEU A 465 11.97 -27.41 4.22
CA LEU A 465 13.18 -27.86 3.53
C LEU A 465 13.22 -27.34 2.07
N ILE A 466 12.09 -27.41 1.37
CA ILE A 466 11.95 -26.85 0.01
C ILE A 466 12.18 -25.34 0.01
N LYS A 467 11.59 -24.60 0.94
CA LYS A 467 11.77 -23.15 1.03
C LYS A 467 13.21 -22.73 1.28
N LEU A 468 13.99 -23.53 2.01
CA LEU A 468 15.43 -23.32 2.17
C LEU A 468 16.22 -23.68 0.91
N LEU A 469 15.87 -24.80 0.26
CA LEU A 469 16.50 -25.21 -1.00
C LEU A 469 16.32 -24.17 -2.08
N THR A 470 15.13 -23.60 -2.20
CA THR A 470 14.84 -22.54 -3.17
C THR A 470 15.31 -21.15 -2.71
N ARG A 471 16.01 -21.09 -1.58
CA ARG A 471 16.53 -19.84 -1.00
C ARG A 471 15.46 -18.76 -0.81
N LEU A 472 14.20 -19.14 -0.52
CA LEU A 472 13.19 -18.21 -0.02
C LEU A 472 13.50 -17.78 1.42
N TYR A 473 14.31 -18.56 2.12
CA TYR A 473 14.91 -18.27 3.43
C TYR A 473 16.34 -18.79 3.46
N ASP A 474 17.22 -18.13 4.20
CA ASP A 474 18.53 -18.67 4.53
C ASP A 474 18.46 -19.52 5.81
N PRO A 475 19.25 -20.60 5.94
CA PRO A 475 19.29 -21.43 7.14
C PRO A 475 19.79 -20.64 8.36
N THR A 476 19.26 -20.97 9.56
CA THR A 476 19.71 -20.34 10.83
C THR A 476 21.08 -20.85 11.22
N GLU A 477 21.35 -22.13 11.02
CA GLU A 477 22.63 -22.81 11.28
C GLU A 477 22.92 -23.75 10.11
N GLY A 478 24.20 -24.03 9.85
CA GLY A 478 24.63 -24.86 8.73
C GLY A 478 24.65 -24.13 7.37
N ARG A 479 24.72 -24.92 6.29
CA ARG A 479 24.76 -24.40 4.93
C ARG A 479 24.18 -25.39 3.91
N ILE A 480 23.75 -24.86 2.78
CA ILE A 480 23.30 -25.66 1.63
C ILE A 480 24.28 -25.36 0.48
N LEU A 481 24.85 -26.41 -0.08
CA LEU A 481 25.77 -26.30 -1.18
C LEU A 481 25.09 -26.71 -2.48
N LEU A 482 25.33 -25.96 -3.53
CA LEU A 482 24.99 -26.27 -4.92
C LEU A 482 26.32 -26.43 -5.68
N ASP A 483 26.59 -27.62 -6.19
CA ASP A 483 27.85 -27.99 -6.89
C ASP A 483 29.10 -27.64 -6.07
N GLY A 484 29.05 -27.84 -4.76
CA GLY A 484 30.14 -27.58 -3.82
C GLY A 484 30.30 -26.11 -3.37
N ARG A 485 29.44 -25.18 -3.84
CA ARG A 485 29.44 -23.80 -3.45
C ARG A 485 28.21 -23.47 -2.61
N ASP A 486 28.35 -22.60 -1.60
CA ASP A 486 27.22 -22.19 -0.75
C ASP A 486 26.16 -21.45 -1.58
N LEU A 487 24.86 -21.83 -1.40
CA LEU A 487 23.72 -21.20 -2.04
C LEU A 487 23.69 -19.67 -1.83
N ARG A 488 24.21 -19.21 -0.69
CA ARG A 488 24.25 -17.78 -0.35
C ARG A 488 25.22 -16.97 -1.23
N GLU A 489 26.13 -17.62 -1.96
CA GLU A 489 27.08 -16.94 -2.87
C GLU A 489 26.50 -16.71 -4.27
N TYR A 490 25.38 -17.34 -4.61
CA TYR A 490 24.76 -17.21 -5.92
C TYR A 490 23.90 -15.97 -6.05
N ASP A 491 23.74 -15.49 -7.28
CA ASP A 491 22.71 -14.53 -7.64
C ASP A 491 21.31 -15.13 -7.43
N VAL A 492 20.45 -14.42 -6.70
CA VAL A 492 19.14 -14.97 -6.29
C VAL A 492 18.18 -15.11 -7.48
N GLU A 493 18.19 -14.13 -8.40
CA GLU A 493 17.31 -14.18 -9.59
C GLU A 493 17.76 -15.29 -10.55
N ASP A 494 19.07 -15.49 -10.69
CA ASP A 494 19.63 -16.56 -11.51
C ASP A 494 19.37 -17.94 -10.89
N LEU A 495 19.49 -18.05 -9.57
CA LEU A 495 19.16 -19.27 -8.83
C LEU A 495 17.68 -19.67 -9.01
N TYR A 496 16.75 -18.71 -9.02
CA TYR A 496 15.32 -19.01 -9.20
C TYR A 496 15.01 -19.63 -10.56
N LYS A 497 15.75 -19.29 -11.62
CA LYS A 497 15.57 -19.87 -12.96
C LYS A 497 15.87 -21.38 -12.99
N MET A 498 16.69 -21.86 -12.05
CA MET A 498 17.04 -23.27 -11.94
C MET A 498 15.84 -24.13 -11.53
N PHE A 499 14.81 -23.55 -10.87
CA PHE A 499 13.72 -24.29 -10.26
C PHE A 499 12.41 -24.18 -11.03
N GLY A 500 11.85 -25.32 -11.47
CA GLY A 500 10.43 -25.45 -11.81
C GLY A 500 9.68 -25.92 -10.58
N ILE A 501 8.89 -25.06 -9.94
CA ILE A 501 8.27 -25.35 -8.66
C ILE A 501 6.74 -25.26 -8.68
N ILE A 502 6.11 -26.24 -8.04
CA ILE A 502 4.69 -26.19 -7.70
C ILE A 502 4.60 -26.20 -6.18
N PHE A 503 4.08 -25.08 -5.62
CA PHE A 503 3.79 -25.00 -4.19
C PHE A 503 2.41 -25.60 -3.88
N GLN A 504 2.22 -26.06 -2.66
CA GLN A 504 0.93 -26.57 -2.16
C GLN A 504 -0.19 -25.51 -2.29
N ASP A 505 0.13 -24.24 -2.07
CA ASP A 505 -0.73 -23.08 -2.17
C ASP A 505 -0.44 -22.27 -3.44
N PHE A 506 -0.48 -22.92 -4.59
CA PHE A 506 -0.16 -22.32 -5.89
C PHE A 506 -0.99 -21.08 -6.21
N GLY A 507 -0.36 -20.10 -6.87
CA GLY A 507 -0.97 -18.83 -7.28
C GLY A 507 -2.03 -19.01 -8.37
N LYS A 508 -3.20 -18.36 -8.18
CA LYS A 508 -4.27 -18.24 -9.16
C LYS A 508 -4.26 -16.83 -9.72
N TYR A 509 -4.01 -16.69 -11.00
CA TYR A 509 -3.89 -15.37 -11.64
C TYR A 509 -5.09 -15.09 -12.54
N ALA A 510 -5.69 -13.91 -12.39
CA ALA A 510 -6.85 -13.48 -13.15
C ALA A 510 -6.42 -12.93 -14.54
N VAL A 511 -5.84 -13.78 -15.35
CA VAL A 511 -5.40 -13.54 -16.73
C VAL A 511 -5.85 -14.69 -17.62
N SER A 512 -5.50 -14.69 -18.90
CA SER A 512 -5.85 -15.81 -19.81
C SER A 512 -5.19 -17.14 -19.39
N VAL A 513 -5.68 -18.24 -19.92
CA VAL A 513 -5.09 -19.58 -19.70
C VAL A 513 -3.66 -19.61 -20.23
N SER A 514 -3.43 -19.09 -21.45
CA SER A 514 -2.11 -19.05 -22.08
C SER A 514 -1.11 -18.25 -21.23
N GLU A 515 -1.47 -17.07 -20.76
CA GLU A 515 -0.61 -16.26 -19.88
C GLU A 515 -0.33 -16.97 -18.54
N ASN A 516 -1.33 -17.66 -17.97
CA ASN A 516 -1.12 -18.45 -16.74
C ASN A 516 -0.06 -19.52 -16.92
N ILE A 517 0.00 -20.19 -18.07
CA ILE A 517 1.02 -21.22 -18.36
C ILE A 517 2.36 -20.54 -18.64
N ALA A 518 2.38 -19.48 -19.46
CA ALA A 518 3.59 -18.74 -19.82
C ALA A 518 4.32 -18.10 -18.62
N PHE A 519 3.61 -17.84 -17.50
CA PHE A 519 4.24 -17.41 -16.25
C PHE A 519 5.22 -18.44 -15.64
N GLY A 520 5.32 -19.63 -16.21
CA GLY A 520 6.36 -20.60 -15.87
C GLY A 520 7.76 -20.12 -16.23
N ASP A 521 7.90 -19.38 -17.34
CA ASP A 521 9.14 -18.70 -17.73
C ASP A 521 8.84 -17.40 -18.47
N ILE A 522 8.97 -16.28 -17.79
CA ILE A 522 8.70 -14.94 -18.32
C ILE A 522 9.85 -14.37 -19.18
N TYR A 523 10.99 -15.04 -19.22
CA TYR A 523 12.15 -14.61 -20.02
C TYR A 523 12.08 -15.13 -21.44
N LEU A 524 11.23 -16.12 -21.71
CA LEU A 524 10.93 -16.61 -23.04
C LEU A 524 9.75 -15.86 -23.64
N ASP A 525 9.80 -15.61 -24.94
CA ASP A 525 8.61 -15.17 -25.67
C ASP A 525 7.56 -16.28 -25.59
N ALA A 526 6.29 -15.91 -25.34
CA ALA A 526 5.22 -16.86 -25.21
C ALA A 526 5.01 -17.64 -26.53
N ASP A 527 5.44 -18.91 -26.54
CA ASP A 527 5.32 -19.80 -27.69
C ASP A 527 4.04 -20.65 -27.55
N PRO A 528 3.03 -20.47 -28.45
CA PRO A 528 1.77 -21.22 -28.39
C PRO A 528 1.96 -22.74 -28.48
N GLU A 529 2.99 -23.24 -29.20
CA GLU A 529 3.23 -24.68 -29.33
C GLU A 529 3.78 -25.23 -28.00
N LYS A 530 4.77 -24.56 -27.39
CA LYS A 530 5.28 -24.93 -26.06
C LYS A 530 4.20 -24.83 -24.96
N ILE A 531 3.34 -23.81 -25.00
CA ILE A 531 2.20 -23.69 -24.08
C ILE A 531 1.26 -24.87 -24.20
N ARG A 532 0.94 -25.28 -25.42
CA ARG A 532 0.08 -26.45 -25.68
C ARG A 532 0.74 -27.74 -25.25
N GLU A 533 2.04 -27.91 -25.52
CA GLU A 533 2.80 -29.04 -25.07
C GLU A 533 2.75 -29.19 -23.55
N ALA A 534 3.05 -28.11 -22.81
CA ALA A 534 2.98 -28.08 -21.36
C ALA A 534 1.59 -28.38 -20.82
N ALA A 535 0.53 -27.88 -21.49
CA ALA A 535 -0.86 -28.17 -21.17
C ALA A 535 -1.21 -29.64 -21.41
N THR A 536 -0.70 -30.24 -22.48
CA THR A 536 -0.91 -31.66 -22.79
C THR A 536 -0.21 -32.54 -21.78
N GLN A 537 1.03 -32.22 -21.42
CA GLN A 537 1.81 -32.94 -20.42
C GLN A 537 1.17 -32.90 -19.03
N SER A 538 0.49 -31.80 -18.68
CA SER A 538 -0.24 -31.65 -17.40
C SER A 538 -1.67 -32.17 -17.43
N ASN A 539 -2.12 -32.78 -18.53
CA ASN A 539 -3.51 -33.17 -18.78
C ASN A 539 -4.49 -31.98 -18.64
N ALA A 540 -4.04 -30.77 -18.97
CA ALA A 540 -4.89 -29.58 -18.97
C ALA A 540 -5.56 -29.32 -20.32
N ASP A 541 -4.96 -29.74 -21.44
CA ASP A 541 -5.45 -29.45 -22.80
C ASP A 541 -6.89 -29.87 -23.03
N ASP A 542 -7.31 -31.03 -22.49
CA ASP A 542 -8.66 -31.55 -22.63
C ASP A 542 -9.75 -30.63 -22.08
N PHE A 543 -9.53 -30.02 -20.94
CA PHE A 543 -10.50 -29.08 -20.38
C PHE A 543 -10.35 -27.69 -20.98
N ILE A 544 -9.14 -27.26 -21.34
CA ILE A 544 -8.86 -25.97 -21.97
C ILE A 544 -9.62 -25.87 -23.31
N ASN A 545 -9.56 -26.90 -24.13
CA ASN A 545 -10.25 -26.95 -25.39
C ASN A 545 -11.80 -26.93 -25.27
N LYS A 546 -12.36 -27.21 -24.08
CA LYS A 546 -13.80 -27.09 -23.78
C LYS A 546 -14.19 -25.71 -23.28
N LEU A 547 -13.24 -24.82 -22.99
CA LEU A 547 -13.50 -23.44 -22.60
C LEU A 547 -13.96 -22.62 -23.82
N PRO A 548 -14.79 -21.58 -23.63
CA PRO A 548 -15.37 -20.79 -24.73
C PRO A 548 -14.35 -20.25 -25.74
N ASN A 549 -13.20 -19.77 -25.26
CA ASN A 549 -12.13 -19.20 -26.08
C ASN A 549 -10.85 -20.04 -25.99
N GLY A 550 -10.91 -21.30 -25.54
CA GLY A 550 -9.75 -22.17 -25.40
C GLY A 550 -8.66 -21.52 -24.52
N TYR A 551 -7.46 -21.41 -25.05
CA TYR A 551 -6.30 -20.83 -24.38
C TYR A 551 -6.41 -19.32 -24.10
N ASP A 552 -7.23 -18.58 -24.85
CA ASP A 552 -7.45 -17.15 -24.67
C ASP A 552 -8.59 -16.85 -23.68
N THR A 553 -9.16 -17.88 -23.04
CA THR A 553 -10.20 -17.72 -22.04
C THR A 553 -9.67 -16.99 -20.81
N ALA A 554 -10.29 -15.84 -20.45
CA ALA A 554 -10.01 -15.12 -19.23
C ALA A 554 -10.46 -15.91 -18.00
N LEU A 555 -9.57 -16.05 -17.02
CA LEU A 555 -9.84 -16.79 -15.78
C LEU A 555 -10.20 -15.83 -14.65
N MET A 556 -11.07 -16.31 -13.76
CA MET A 556 -11.62 -15.58 -12.62
C MET A 556 -12.46 -14.35 -13.03
N ARG A 557 -13.49 -14.01 -12.26
CA ARG A 557 -14.35 -12.84 -12.49
C ARG A 557 -13.84 -11.61 -11.76
N TYR A 558 -12.52 -11.34 -11.87
CA TYR A 558 -11.89 -10.22 -11.18
C TYR A 558 -11.92 -8.94 -12.02
N PHE A 559 -11.68 -9.08 -13.33
CA PHE A 559 -11.67 -7.98 -14.29
C PHE A 559 -12.78 -8.14 -15.32
N GLU A 560 -12.96 -9.35 -15.85
CA GLU A 560 -13.95 -9.67 -16.86
C GLU A 560 -15.19 -10.32 -16.23
N GLN A 561 -16.40 -9.86 -16.62
CA GLN A 561 -17.65 -10.39 -16.06
C GLN A 561 -17.92 -11.83 -16.51
N ASP A 562 -17.44 -12.21 -17.70
CA ASP A 562 -17.52 -13.53 -18.31
C ASP A 562 -16.33 -14.44 -17.98
N GLY A 563 -15.39 -13.95 -17.16
CA GLY A 563 -14.25 -14.74 -16.68
C GLY A 563 -14.68 -16.05 -16.03
N ILE A 564 -13.96 -17.13 -16.33
CA ILE A 564 -14.32 -18.49 -15.90
C ILE A 564 -13.63 -18.85 -14.60
N GLU A 565 -14.40 -19.36 -13.64
CA GLU A 565 -13.88 -19.95 -12.40
C GLU A 565 -13.57 -21.43 -12.64
N LEU A 566 -12.31 -21.81 -12.53
CA LEU A 566 -11.86 -23.19 -12.64
C LEU A 566 -12.06 -23.95 -11.31
N SER A 567 -12.28 -25.25 -11.39
CA SER A 567 -12.21 -26.13 -10.20
C SER A 567 -10.79 -26.18 -9.64
N ILE A 568 -10.63 -26.59 -8.36
CA ILE A 568 -9.30 -26.69 -7.72
C ILE A 568 -8.40 -27.64 -8.51
N GLY A 569 -8.94 -28.79 -9.01
CA GLY A 569 -8.17 -29.73 -9.81
C GLY A 569 -7.73 -29.16 -11.17
N GLN A 570 -8.57 -28.33 -11.82
CA GLN A 570 -8.19 -27.64 -13.07
C GLN A 570 -7.10 -26.60 -12.82
N TRP A 571 -7.21 -25.82 -11.73
CA TRP A 571 -6.16 -24.89 -11.33
C TRP A 571 -4.83 -25.61 -11.02
N GLN A 572 -4.91 -26.79 -10.40
CA GLN A 572 -3.74 -27.61 -10.12
C GLN A 572 -3.06 -28.10 -11.40
N LYS A 573 -3.83 -28.54 -12.42
CA LYS A 573 -3.29 -28.90 -13.73
C LYS A 573 -2.61 -27.72 -14.43
N LEU A 574 -3.16 -26.49 -14.32
CA LEU A 574 -2.49 -25.28 -14.82
C LEU A 574 -1.19 -24.97 -14.06
N ALA A 575 -1.16 -25.16 -12.73
CA ALA A 575 0.06 -24.98 -11.96
C ALA A 575 1.15 -26.00 -12.36
N ILE A 576 0.75 -27.24 -12.69
CA ILE A 576 1.65 -28.26 -13.24
C ILE A 576 2.15 -27.85 -14.63
N ALA A 577 1.24 -27.38 -15.53
CA ALA A 577 1.62 -26.87 -16.85
C ALA A 577 2.65 -25.74 -16.77
N ARG A 578 2.49 -24.84 -15.78
CA ARG A 578 3.45 -23.75 -15.51
C ARG A 578 4.84 -24.26 -15.19
N ALA A 579 4.94 -25.31 -14.34
CA ALA A 579 6.23 -25.92 -14.01
C ALA A 579 6.85 -26.69 -15.20
N PHE A 580 6.03 -27.24 -16.07
CA PHE A 580 6.51 -27.91 -17.29
C PHE A 580 6.94 -26.96 -18.40
N TYR A 581 6.29 -25.80 -18.50
CA TYR A 581 6.68 -24.73 -19.42
C TYR A 581 8.06 -24.15 -19.08
N SER A 582 8.45 -24.21 -17.80
CA SER A 582 9.77 -23.79 -17.33
C SER A 582 10.84 -24.79 -17.79
N GLU A 583 11.89 -24.31 -18.45
CA GLU A 583 13.07 -25.13 -18.84
C GLU A 583 14.03 -25.32 -17.65
N SER A 584 13.52 -25.57 -16.46
CA SER A 584 14.25 -25.65 -15.20
C SER A 584 15.13 -26.91 -15.10
N ASP A 585 16.25 -26.82 -14.37
CA ASP A 585 17.19 -27.92 -14.12
C ASP A 585 16.71 -28.85 -12.97
N VAL A 586 15.99 -28.28 -11.99
CA VAL A 586 15.43 -28.98 -10.84
C VAL A 586 13.93 -28.79 -10.77
N LEU A 587 13.18 -29.88 -10.73
CA LEU A 587 11.73 -29.88 -10.59
C LEU A 587 11.33 -30.15 -9.12
N ILE A 588 10.55 -29.26 -8.52
CA ILE A 588 10.08 -29.38 -7.15
C ILE A 588 8.55 -29.40 -7.12
N LEU A 589 7.98 -30.43 -6.51
CA LEU A 589 6.55 -30.68 -6.48
C LEU A 589 6.09 -30.86 -5.05
N ASP A 590 5.47 -29.82 -4.47
CA ASP A 590 4.93 -29.87 -3.10
C ASP A 590 3.44 -30.21 -3.14
N GLU A 591 3.12 -31.48 -2.89
CA GLU A 591 1.77 -32.08 -2.93
C GLU A 591 1.00 -31.83 -4.25
N PRO A 592 1.61 -32.14 -5.41
CA PRO A 592 1.09 -31.73 -6.72
C PRO A 592 -0.26 -32.39 -7.09
N THR A 593 -0.72 -33.39 -6.37
CA THR A 593 -1.90 -34.21 -6.70
C THR A 593 -2.97 -34.20 -5.61
N ALA A 594 -2.87 -33.31 -4.61
CA ALA A 594 -3.77 -33.30 -3.46
C ALA A 594 -5.28 -33.19 -3.80
N SER A 595 -5.61 -32.53 -4.91
CA SER A 595 -7.00 -32.28 -5.36
C SER A 595 -7.38 -33.05 -6.64
N LEU A 596 -6.58 -34.03 -7.06
CA LEU A 596 -6.81 -34.83 -8.25
C LEU A 596 -7.42 -36.18 -7.88
N ASP A 597 -8.20 -36.74 -8.81
CA ASP A 597 -8.68 -38.11 -8.71
C ASP A 597 -7.52 -39.10 -8.94
N PRO A 598 -7.65 -40.37 -8.50
CA PRO A 598 -6.57 -41.34 -8.59
C PRO A 598 -6.09 -41.63 -10.02
N ILE A 599 -6.97 -41.53 -11.02
CA ILE A 599 -6.62 -41.80 -12.43
C ILE A 599 -5.78 -40.64 -12.96
N ALA A 600 -6.25 -39.39 -12.77
CA ALA A 600 -5.51 -38.19 -13.14
C ALA A 600 -4.17 -38.10 -12.41
N GLU A 601 -4.11 -38.53 -11.16
CA GLU A 601 -2.87 -38.59 -10.39
C GLU A 601 -1.87 -39.55 -11.06
N GLN A 602 -2.29 -40.77 -11.39
CA GLN A 602 -1.43 -41.76 -12.03
C GLN A 602 -0.93 -41.31 -13.40
N GLU A 603 -1.80 -40.67 -14.19
CA GLU A 603 -1.41 -40.11 -15.48
C GLU A 603 -0.33 -39.03 -15.33
N ILE A 604 -0.49 -38.13 -14.38
CA ILE A 604 0.47 -37.07 -14.08
C ILE A 604 1.80 -37.67 -13.58
N PHE A 605 1.79 -38.67 -12.71
CA PHE A 605 3.01 -39.36 -12.30
C PHE A 605 3.72 -40.03 -13.48
N ASN A 606 2.97 -40.66 -14.40
CA ASN A 606 3.55 -41.23 -15.61
C ASN A 606 4.18 -40.16 -16.53
N GLN A 607 3.61 -38.95 -16.60
CA GLN A 607 4.21 -37.83 -17.34
C GLN A 607 5.47 -37.30 -16.61
N PHE A 608 5.43 -37.19 -15.29
CA PHE A 608 6.64 -36.84 -14.52
C PHE A 608 7.77 -37.83 -14.77
N ASP A 609 7.49 -39.14 -14.85
CA ASP A 609 8.48 -40.17 -15.14
C ASP A 609 9.16 -39.99 -16.51
N ARG A 610 8.44 -39.45 -17.50
CA ARG A 610 8.99 -39.16 -18.83
C ARG A 610 9.84 -37.88 -18.82
N LEU A 611 9.42 -36.86 -18.06
CA LEU A 611 10.07 -35.56 -18.04
C LEU A 611 11.32 -35.51 -17.13
N ARG A 612 11.43 -36.44 -16.18
CA ARG A 612 12.55 -36.47 -15.22
C ARG A 612 13.83 -37.13 -15.78
N ALA A 613 13.79 -37.72 -16.98
CA ALA A 613 14.88 -38.57 -17.49
C ALA A 613 16.29 -37.95 -17.37
N ASP A 614 16.38 -36.58 -17.36
CA ASP A 614 17.64 -35.85 -17.26
C ASP A 614 17.64 -34.75 -16.18
N LYS A 615 16.58 -34.66 -15.31
CA LYS A 615 16.41 -33.60 -14.29
C LYS A 615 16.41 -34.17 -12.87
N THR A 616 16.99 -33.42 -11.95
CA THR A 616 16.82 -33.69 -10.51
C THR A 616 15.39 -33.36 -10.11
N THR A 617 14.70 -34.30 -9.45
CA THR A 617 13.27 -34.12 -9.09
C THR A 617 13.06 -34.32 -7.60
N ILE A 618 12.33 -33.43 -6.97
CA ILE A 618 12.00 -33.47 -5.54
C ILE A 618 10.49 -33.47 -5.35
N PHE A 619 9.96 -34.52 -4.77
CA PHE A 619 8.55 -34.65 -4.46
C PHE A 619 8.29 -34.55 -2.95
N VAL A 620 7.31 -33.79 -2.58
CA VAL A 620 6.65 -33.93 -1.27
C VAL A 620 5.31 -34.58 -1.49
N SER A 621 5.11 -35.75 -0.92
CA SER A 621 3.84 -36.43 -1.05
C SER A 621 3.36 -36.96 0.29
N HIS A 622 2.05 -36.81 0.51
CA HIS A 622 1.34 -37.53 1.57
C HIS A 622 0.81 -38.88 1.10
N ARG A 623 0.85 -39.15 -0.23
CA ARG A 623 0.44 -40.42 -0.83
C ARG A 623 1.68 -41.25 -1.11
N LEU A 624 1.86 -42.35 -0.37
CA LEU A 624 3.05 -43.16 -0.45
C LEU A 624 3.18 -44.01 -1.71
N SER A 625 2.13 -44.04 -2.58
CA SER A 625 2.20 -44.59 -3.93
C SER A 625 3.31 -43.92 -4.77
N SER A 626 3.50 -42.62 -4.61
CA SER A 626 4.57 -41.88 -5.29
C SER A 626 5.98 -42.21 -4.81
N ALA A 627 6.11 -42.77 -3.60
CA ALA A 627 7.41 -43.14 -3.06
C ALA A 627 7.98 -44.43 -3.69
N THR A 628 7.18 -45.22 -4.39
CA THR A 628 7.64 -46.45 -5.06
C THR A 628 8.54 -46.21 -6.26
N VAL A 629 8.43 -45.03 -6.89
CA VAL A 629 9.24 -44.64 -8.07
C VAL A 629 10.48 -43.79 -7.69
N ALA A 630 10.65 -43.49 -6.37
CA ALA A 630 11.77 -42.72 -5.87
C ALA A 630 13.09 -43.49 -5.95
N THR A 631 14.16 -42.83 -6.38
CA THR A 631 15.53 -43.37 -6.24
C THR A 631 16.03 -43.20 -4.81
N LYS A 632 15.49 -42.19 -4.10
CA LYS A 632 15.81 -41.83 -2.72
C LYS A 632 14.59 -41.34 -1.96
N ILE A 633 14.38 -41.84 -0.77
CA ILE A 633 13.32 -41.45 0.14
C ILE A 633 13.96 -40.92 1.43
N LEU A 634 13.50 -39.75 1.88
CA LEU A 634 13.83 -39.19 3.18
C LEU A 634 12.57 -39.20 4.06
N VAL A 635 12.65 -39.88 5.20
CA VAL A 635 11.58 -39.88 6.19
C VAL A 635 11.89 -38.80 7.23
N MET A 636 11.02 -37.80 7.30
CA MET A 636 11.15 -36.67 8.20
C MET A 636 10.19 -36.78 9.38
N GLU A 637 10.69 -36.56 10.58
CA GLU A 637 9.89 -36.47 11.81
C GLU A 637 10.49 -35.41 12.75
N TYR A 638 9.66 -34.53 13.30
CA TYR A 638 10.06 -33.46 14.22
C TYR A 638 11.24 -32.58 13.70
N GLY A 639 11.29 -32.31 12.42
CA GLY A 639 12.33 -31.50 11.81
C GLY A 639 13.66 -32.19 11.54
N ARG A 640 13.74 -33.51 11.72
CA ARG A 640 14.94 -34.34 11.50
C ARG A 640 14.69 -35.40 10.43
N VAL A 641 15.73 -35.84 9.75
CA VAL A 641 15.72 -37.01 8.88
C VAL A 641 15.99 -38.24 9.77
N ILE A 642 15.00 -39.13 9.88
CA ILE A 642 15.10 -40.34 10.72
C ILE A 642 15.42 -41.57 9.93
N GLU A 643 15.06 -41.63 8.66
CA GLU A 643 15.37 -42.73 7.75
C GLU A 643 15.69 -42.20 6.35
N GLU A 644 16.63 -42.85 5.68
CA GLU A 644 17.06 -42.58 4.32
C GLU A 644 17.30 -43.91 3.57
N GLY A 645 16.85 -44.01 2.32
CA GLY A 645 17.04 -45.18 1.47
C GLY A 645 16.05 -45.23 0.32
N ASP A 646 16.04 -46.30 -0.44
CA ASP A 646 15.02 -46.60 -1.44
C ASP A 646 13.80 -47.31 -0.82
N HIS A 647 12.71 -47.45 -1.56
CA HIS A 647 11.48 -48.07 -1.12
C HIS A 647 11.71 -49.47 -0.55
N ARG A 648 12.49 -50.31 -1.25
CA ARG A 648 12.73 -51.71 -0.86
C ARG A 648 13.55 -51.81 0.42
N THR A 649 14.57 -51.00 0.54
CA THR A 649 15.43 -50.94 1.72
C THR A 649 14.65 -50.51 2.95
N LEU A 650 13.84 -49.45 2.84
CA LEU A 650 13.05 -48.92 3.96
C LEU A 650 11.89 -49.85 4.36
N MET A 651 11.24 -50.53 3.39
CA MET A 651 10.25 -51.56 3.70
C MET A 651 10.85 -52.76 4.47
N ASN A 652 12.05 -53.20 4.08
CA ASN A 652 12.75 -54.30 4.75
C ASN A 652 13.22 -53.92 6.16
N LYS A 653 13.58 -52.66 6.40
CA LYS A 653 13.99 -52.09 7.69
C LYS A 653 12.88 -52.14 8.74
N LYS A 654 11.61 -52.19 8.30
CA LYS A 654 10.40 -52.22 9.17
C LYS A 654 10.35 -51.03 10.15
N GLY A 655 10.90 -49.89 9.73
CA GLY A 655 10.93 -48.66 10.51
C GLY A 655 9.70 -47.80 10.32
N ARG A 656 9.86 -46.47 10.47
CA ARG A 656 8.79 -45.50 10.37
C ARG A 656 8.19 -45.41 8.95
N TYR A 657 9.01 -45.56 7.93
CA TYR A 657 8.53 -45.63 6.54
C TYR A 657 7.56 -46.78 6.34
N HIS A 658 7.95 -47.98 6.79
CA HIS A 658 7.12 -49.18 6.68
C HIS A 658 5.78 -49.04 7.44
N GLU A 659 5.80 -48.44 8.62
CA GLU A 659 4.57 -48.15 9.39
C GLU A 659 3.64 -47.21 8.64
N LEU A 660 4.15 -46.09 8.11
CA LEU A 660 3.38 -45.13 7.34
C LEU A 660 2.81 -45.77 6.07
N PHE A 661 3.64 -46.49 5.31
CA PHE A 661 3.24 -47.16 4.07
C PHE A 661 2.16 -48.21 4.31
N THR A 662 2.35 -49.11 5.26
CA THR A 662 1.38 -50.17 5.56
C THR A 662 0.07 -49.62 6.13
N THR A 663 0.11 -48.52 6.88
CA THR A 663 -1.09 -47.87 7.40
C THR A 663 -1.93 -47.26 6.28
N GLN A 664 -1.29 -46.63 5.27
CA GLN A 664 -2.02 -46.15 4.10
C GLN A 664 -2.53 -47.29 3.22
N ALA A 665 -1.70 -48.32 2.96
CA ALA A 665 -2.08 -49.48 2.17
C ALA A 665 -3.30 -50.21 2.76
N LYS A 666 -3.34 -50.38 4.09
CA LYS A 666 -4.47 -50.99 4.79
C LYS A 666 -5.81 -50.27 4.57
N ARG A 667 -5.80 -48.95 4.50
CA ARG A 667 -7.00 -48.16 4.19
C ARG A 667 -7.54 -48.50 2.79
N TYR A 668 -6.67 -48.60 1.78
CA TYR A 668 -7.06 -48.97 0.43
C TYR A 668 -7.52 -50.45 0.34
N LEU A 669 -6.93 -51.35 1.09
CA LEU A 669 -7.31 -52.77 1.09
C LEU A 669 -8.62 -53.01 1.87
N ALA A 670 -8.87 -52.32 2.97
CA ALA A 670 -10.10 -52.43 3.75
C ALA A 670 -11.34 -51.93 3.00
N GLU A 671 -11.18 -51.03 2.06
CA GLU A 671 -12.27 -50.56 1.15
C GLU A 671 -12.60 -51.61 0.07
N HIS A 672 -11.71 -52.57 -0.20
CA HIS A 672 -11.86 -53.59 -1.27
C HIS A 672 -12.02 -55.03 -0.75
N GLU A 673 -12.06 -55.29 0.55
CA GLU A 673 -12.35 -56.64 1.09
C GLU A 673 -13.78 -57.15 0.83
N GLY A 674 -14.58 -56.42 0.01
CA GLY A 674 -15.86 -56.87 -0.50
C GLY A 674 -15.82 -57.55 -1.87
N GLU A 675 -14.79 -57.36 -2.69
CA GLU A 675 -14.67 -57.96 -4.03
C GLU A 675 -13.17 -58.19 -4.35
N ASN A 676 -12.83 -59.48 -4.57
CA ASN A 676 -11.58 -60.04 -5.10
C ASN A 676 -10.36 -59.09 -5.21
N ALA A 677 -9.38 -59.22 -4.29
CA ALA A 677 -8.14 -58.44 -4.34
C ALA A 677 -7.42 -58.65 -5.68
N PRO A 678 -7.12 -57.58 -6.45
CA PRO A 678 -6.31 -57.70 -7.65
C PRO A 678 -4.87 -58.03 -7.25
N GLU A 679 -4.30 -59.06 -7.88
CA GLU A 679 -2.84 -59.30 -7.84
C GLU A 679 -2.12 -58.08 -8.38
N PHE A 680 -1.19 -57.53 -7.62
CA PHE A 680 -0.36 -56.43 -8.08
C PHE A 680 0.39 -56.87 -9.36
N PRO A 681 0.34 -56.06 -10.44
CA PRO A 681 1.08 -56.37 -11.65
C PRO A 681 2.59 -56.44 -11.32
N PRO A 682 3.32 -57.39 -11.90
CA PRO A 682 4.77 -57.49 -11.71
C PRO A 682 5.43 -56.23 -12.24
N HIS A 683 6.38 -55.71 -11.46
CA HIS A 683 7.18 -54.55 -11.82
C HIS A 683 7.63 -54.61 -13.29
N PRO A 684 7.53 -53.48 -14.06
CA PRO A 684 8.17 -53.41 -15.36
C PRO A 684 9.68 -53.61 -15.16
N GLN A 685 10.19 -54.68 -15.74
CA GLN A 685 11.63 -54.89 -15.85
C GLN A 685 12.22 -53.72 -16.61
N HIS A 686 13.35 -53.22 -16.18
CA HIS A 686 14.10 -52.10 -16.83
C HIS A 686 14.00 -52.13 -18.34
N PRO A 687 13.77 -50.99 -19.03
CA PRO A 687 13.87 -50.96 -20.47
C PRO A 687 15.26 -51.41 -20.90
N PRO A 688 15.39 -52.17 -22.02
CA PRO A 688 16.67 -52.71 -22.44
C PRO A 688 17.61 -51.55 -22.76
N ARG A 689 18.84 -51.60 -22.24
CA ARG A 689 19.90 -50.67 -22.58
C ARG A 689 20.09 -50.71 -24.09
N PHE A 690 19.82 -49.61 -24.77
CA PHE A 690 20.17 -49.43 -26.17
C PHE A 690 21.69 -49.41 -26.27
N THR A 691 22.27 -50.53 -26.74
CA THR A 691 23.65 -50.56 -27.23
C THR A 691 23.72 -49.75 -28.51
N THR A 692 24.40 -48.64 -28.46
CA THR A 692 24.81 -47.89 -29.66
C THR A 692 25.68 -48.78 -30.54
N LYS A 693 25.14 -49.24 -31.66
CA LYS A 693 25.95 -49.73 -32.77
C LYS A 693 26.46 -48.49 -33.51
N ASN A 694 27.79 -48.34 -33.52
CA ASN A 694 28.51 -47.47 -34.45
C ASN A 694 28.19 -47.89 -35.89
N PRO A 695 27.88 -46.97 -36.79
CA PRO A 695 27.97 -47.24 -38.21
C PRO A 695 29.44 -47.04 -38.70
N GLU A 696 29.94 -47.99 -39.45
CA GLU A 696 31.06 -47.80 -40.34
C GLU A 696 30.76 -46.82 -41.47
#